data_f0c904046f0d1afd4482396d1f8f4bd8
#
_entry.id   f0c904046f0d1afd4482396d1f8f4bd8
#
_cell.length_a   1.000
_cell.length_b   1.000
_cell.length_c   1.000
_cell.angle_alpha   90.00
_cell.angle_beta   90.00
_cell.angle_gamma   90.00
#
_symmetry.space_group_name_H-M   'P 1'
#
loop_
_entity.id
_entity.type
_entity.pdbx_description
1 polymer ?
#
loop_
_entity_poly.entity_id
_entity_poly.type
_entity_poly.pdbx_seq_one_letter_code
_entity_poly.pdbx_strand_id
1 'polypeptide(L)'
;MEKTSENTVQVWKNKKIKHWMLIAFFLCFYDIVAVNLSYIFGLFIRFDLTFSAIPKEYMLAYVKFAPIYTAFCVVVFFVFKLYNSLWRFASIGELSRIFLASIVTTIFQTVGITLLFMRMPVAYYIVGAGTQFVLITAVRFAYRYVTLLRAKQVTNQVAVHNAMVIGAGASGQMILKELTMSERANARPLCIIDDNPNKWGRNIGGVPIVGGRDCIMESVKKYNIDQILFAIPTASPENKRDILNICKETGCEMKQLPGVYQITNGEVLLSKMKPVAVEDLLGREPIRVNMDEIFQHLKGKTILVTGGGGSIGSELCRQIAGHEPKQLIIFDIYENNAYEIEQELKRKYGSKLNLVTLIGSVRDSRRINDVFEKYKPDIVYHAAAHKHVPLMETSPNEAIKNNVVGTYKTAYAALKHGTKRFVLISTDKAVNPTNIMGARKRLCEMVIQSMDAISKAGRTDLLPMLHAHVDEMTDGMLENDPIDEIAVDNIESSEAVKIESVGNKDRNGTQFVAVRFGNVLGSNGSVIPLFKKQIEAGGPVTVTHPDIIRYFMTIPEAVSLVLQAGTYAWGGEIFVLDMGAPVKIDTLARNLIRLSGYKPDVDIKIVYSGLRPGEKLFEEKLMAEEGMMKTDNELIHIGKPIPFDTEMFLGQLGELARASYNNDENIVEMVEKSVPTFSPVGDKPTGNEKYGRNDVAVSAAK
;
A
#
# COMPACT_ATOMS: atom_id res chain seq x y z
N MET A 1 -28.97 24.54 -13.83
CA MET A 1 -28.38 23.23 -14.15
C MET A 1 -29.02 22.04 -13.38
N GLU A 2 -29.71 22.24 -12.27
CA GLU A 2 -30.36 21.17 -11.49
C GLU A 2 -31.68 20.63 -12.10
N LYS A 3 -32.44 21.44 -12.81
CA LYS A 3 -33.72 20.99 -13.42
C LYS A 3 -33.55 20.05 -14.63
N THR A 4 -32.39 20.01 -15.28
CA THR A 4 -32.11 19.11 -16.41
C THR A 4 -31.70 17.70 -15.97
N SER A 5 -31.13 17.52 -14.76
CA SER A 5 -30.70 16.22 -14.26
C SER A 5 -31.87 15.38 -13.73
N GLU A 6 -32.87 16.01 -13.10
CA GLU A 6 -34.05 15.28 -12.61
C GLU A 6 -34.94 14.72 -13.74
N ASN A 7 -35.11 15.49 -14.82
CA ASN A 7 -35.85 15.00 -15.97
C ASN A 7 -35.18 13.84 -16.72
N THR A 8 -33.83 13.81 -16.74
CA THR A 8 -33.09 12.70 -17.38
C THR A 8 -33.16 11.41 -16.55
N VAL A 9 -33.10 11.52 -15.23
CA VAL A 9 -33.21 10.36 -14.31
C VAL A 9 -34.63 9.78 -14.31
N GLN A 10 -35.67 10.65 -14.42
CA GLN A 10 -37.05 10.20 -14.47
C GLN A 10 -37.40 9.51 -15.81
N VAL A 11 -36.85 9.98 -16.93
CA VAL A 11 -37.00 9.36 -18.24
C VAL A 11 -36.31 7.97 -18.29
N TRP A 12 -35.17 7.82 -17.65
CA TRP A 12 -34.47 6.55 -17.56
C TRP A 12 -35.18 5.53 -16.63
N LYS A 13 -35.76 5.97 -15.52
CA LYS A 13 -36.57 5.11 -14.64
C LYS A 13 -37.79 4.54 -15.38
N ASN A 14 -38.50 5.35 -16.13
CA ASN A 14 -39.70 4.92 -16.87
C ASN A 14 -39.36 3.98 -18.04
N LYS A 15 -38.24 4.14 -18.77
CA LYS A 15 -37.82 3.19 -19.81
C LYS A 15 -37.41 1.82 -19.26
N LYS A 16 -36.74 1.74 -18.11
CA LYS A 16 -36.36 0.47 -17.47
C LYS A 16 -37.59 -0.31 -16.96
N ILE A 17 -38.58 0.34 -16.42
CA ILE A 17 -39.80 -0.26 -15.92
C ILE A 17 -40.60 -0.87 -17.08
N LYS A 18 -40.74 -0.17 -18.21
CA LYS A 18 -41.44 -0.67 -19.41
C LYS A 18 -40.79 -1.92 -20.01
N HIS A 19 -39.46 -1.98 -20.08
CA HIS A 19 -38.77 -3.14 -20.66
C HIS A 19 -38.92 -4.42 -19.80
N TRP A 20 -38.82 -4.29 -18.49
CA TRP A 20 -39.02 -5.39 -17.56
C TRP A 20 -40.45 -5.93 -17.57
N MET A 21 -41.44 -5.04 -17.60
CA MET A 21 -42.84 -5.41 -17.70
C MET A 21 -43.14 -6.15 -19.01
N LEU A 22 -42.51 -5.73 -20.10
CA LEU A 22 -42.68 -6.36 -21.42
C LEU A 22 -42.14 -7.80 -21.42
N ILE A 23 -40.99 -8.03 -20.79
CA ILE A 23 -40.38 -9.35 -20.63
C ILE A 23 -41.28 -10.25 -19.76
N ALA A 24 -41.78 -9.76 -18.64
CA ALA A 24 -42.69 -10.50 -17.77
C ALA A 24 -43.98 -10.88 -18.48
N PHE A 25 -44.50 -10.01 -19.33
CA PHE A 25 -45.66 -10.27 -20.16
C PHE A 25 -45.41 -11.40 -21.18
N PHE A 26 -44.28 -11.35 -21.91
CA PHE A 26 -43.91 -12.41 -22.85
C PHE A 26 -43.70 -13.76 -22.15
N LEU A 27 -43.15 -13.79 -20.96
CA LEU A 27 -43.00 -15.01 -20.18
C LEU A 27 -44.33 -15.59 -19.75
N CYS A 28 -45.20 -14.72 -19.25
CA CYS A 28 -46.56 -15.15 -18.86
C CYS A 28 -47.31 -15.75 -20.06
N PHE A 29 -47.23 -15.11 -21.22
CA PHE A 29 -47.81 -15.61 -22.46
C PHE A 29 -47.20 -16.96 -22.86
N TYR A 30 -45.86 -17.11 -22.83
CA TYR A 30 -45.18 -18.38 -23.08
C TYR A 30 -45.62 -19.47 -22.10
N ASP A 31 -45.69 -19.17 -20.81
CA ASP A 31 -46.08 -20.13 -19.77
C ASP A 31 -47.53 -20.60 -19.99
N ILE A 32 -48.45 -19.72 -20.38
CA ILE A 32 -49.82 -20.07 -20.75
C ILE A 32 -49.85 -21.09 -21.90
N VAL A 33 -49.06 -20.85 -22.92
CA VAL A 33 -48.97 -21.76 -24.08
C VAL A 33 -48.32 -23.09 -23.67
N ALA A 34 -47.18 -23.02 -22.96
CA ALA A 34 -46.43 -24.19 -22.54
C ALA A 34 -47.24 -25.15 -21.63
N VAL A 35 -47.96 -24.58 -20.66
CA VAL A 35 -48.80 -25.35 -19.74
C VAL A 35 -49.89 -26.11 -20.49
N ASN A 36 -50.58 -25.47 -21.43
CA ASN A 36 -51.62 -26.11 -22.19
C ASN A 36 -51.09 -27.15 -23.18
N LEU A 37 -50.03 -26.81 -23.93
CA LEU A 37 -49.38 -27.75 -24.85
C LEU A 37 -48.90 -29.02 -24.15
N SER A 38 -48.37 -28.88 -22.91
CA SER A 38 -47.82 -30.02 -22.16
C SER A 38 -48.85 -31.13 -21.92
N TYR A 39 -50.06 -30.78 -21.54
CA TYR A 39 -51.11 -31.75 -21.24
C TYR A 39 -51.82 -32.27 -22.50
N ILE A 40 -51.95 -31.46 -23.56
CA ILE A 40 -52.36 -31.93 -24.89
C ILE A 40 -51.37 -32.98 -25.40
N PHE A 41 -50.06 -32.69 -25.24
CA PHE A 41 -48.99 -33.60 -25.65
C PHE A 41 -49.04 -34.92 -24.88
N GLY A 42 -49.41 -34.89 -23.59
CA GLY A 42 -49.65 -36.10 -22.79
C GLY A 42 -50.78 -36.96 -23.31
N LEU A 43 -51.90 -36.36 -23.78
CA LEU A 43 -52.98 -37.09 -24.48
C LEU A 43 -52.50 -37.61 -25.83
N PHE A 44 -51.79 -36.78 -26.59
CA PHE A 44 -51.33 -37.14 -27.93
C PHE A 44 -50.39 -38.35 -27.93
N ILE A 45 -49.45 -38.41 -26.95
CA ILE A 45 -48.61 -39.59 -26.77
C ILE A 45 -49.36 -40.80 -26.37
N ARG A 46 -50.42 -40.70 -25.54
CA ARG A 46 -51.22 -41.84 -25.09
C ARG A 46 -51.95 -42.47 -26.21
N PHE A 47 -52.36 -41.73 -27.26
CA PHE A 47 -53.11 -42.19 -28.40
C PHE A 47 -52.25 -42.23 -29.68
N ASP A 48 -50.96 -42.71 -29.53
CA ASP A 48 -50.02 -43.02 -30.59
C ASP A 48 -49.84 -41.91 -31.62
N LEU A 49 -49.73 -40.69 -31.11
CA LEU A 49 -49.49 -39.44 -31.88
C LEU A 49 -50.60 -39.17 -32.94
N THR A 50 -51.84 -39.70 -32.74
CA THR A 50 -52.94 -39.53 -33.67
C THR A 50 -54.04 -38.72 -33.01
N PHE A 51 -54.33 -37.51 -33.46
CA PHE A 51 -55.32 -36.61 -32.88
C PHE A 51 -56.79 -37.21 -33.03
N SER A 52 -57.05 -37.87 -34.14
CA SER A 52 -58.39 -38.51 -34.41
C SER A 52 -58.64 -39.68 -33.50
N ALA A 53 -57.65 -40.30 -32.91
CA ALA A 53 -57.77 -41.43 -32.00
C ALA A 53 -58.14 -41.01 -30.57
N ILE A 54 -58.04 -39.70 -30.23
CA ILE A 54 -58.36 -39.20 -28.88
C ILE A 54 -59.90 -39.21 -28.70
N PRO A 55 -60.45 -39.92 -27.70
CA PRO A 55 -61.90 -39.91 -27.42
C PRO A 55 -62.37 -38.47 -27.12
N LYS A 56 -63.48 -38.09 -27.67
CA LYS A 56 -64.12 -36.79 -27.54
C LYS A 56 -64.29 -36.36 -26.07
N GLU A 57 -64.58 -37.32 -25.21
CA GLU A 57 -64.82 -37.13 -23.78
C GLU A 57 -63.56 -36.56 -23.09
N TYR A 58 -62.35 -37.11 -23.35
CA TYR A 58 -61.09 -36.60 -22.79
C TYR A 58 -60.76 -35.22 -23.32
N MET A 59 -60.98 -34.97 -24.60
CA MET A 59 -60.73 -33.67 -25.20
C MET A 59 -61.68 -32.60 -24.63
N LEU A 60 -62.95 -32.95 -24.43
CA LEU A 60 -64.00 -32.08 -23.88
C LEU A 60 -63.66 -31.74 -22.40
N ALA A 61 -63.25 -32.73 -21.58
CA ALA A 61 -62.87 -32.55 -20.20
C ALA A 61 -61.64 -31.63 -20.12
N TYR A 62 -60.64 -31.88 -20.97
CA TYR A 62 -59.48 -31.03 -21.05
C TYR A 62 -59.84 -29.57 -21.40
N VAL A 63 -60.56 -29.33 -22.50
CA VAL A 63 -60.90 -27.97 -22.97
C VAL A 63 -61.69 -27.17 -21.92
N LYS A 64 -62.63 -27.84 -21.21
CA LYS A 64 -63.40 -27.20 -20.13
C LYS A 64 -62.55 -26.87 -18.90
N PHE A 65 -61.56 -27.69 -18.57
CA PHE A 65 -60.69 -27.48 -17.40
C PHE A 65 -59.49 -26.58 -17.69
N ALA A 66 -59.00 -26.52 -18.92
CA ALA A 66 -57.83 -25.76 -19.32
C ALA A 66 -57.85 -24.30 -18.88
N PRO A 67 -58.94 -23.52 -18.99
CA PRO A 67 -58.92 -22.13 -18.52
C PRO A 67 -58.71 -21.99 -17.00
N ILE A 68 -59.32 -22.87 -16.20
CA ILE A 68 -59.25 -22.92 -14.74
C ILE A 68 -57.81 -23.27 -14.35
N TYR A 69 -57.23 -24.28 -14.98
CA TYR A 69 -55.86 -24.70 -14.74
C TYR A 69 -54.84 -23.63 -15.11
N THR A 70 -55.00 -23.01 -16.26
CA THR A 70 -54.14 -21.95 -16.74
C THR A 70 -54.10 -20.76 -15.77
N ALA A 71 -55.29 -20.30 -15.33
CA ALA A 71 -55.39 -19.23 -14.35
C ALA A 71 -54.71 -19.60 -13.04
N PHE A 72 -54.88 -20.83 -12.56
CA PHE A 72 -54.20 -21.32 -11.36
C PHE A 72 -52.68 -21.35 -11.53
N CYS A 73 -52.16 -21.84 -12.66
CA CYS A 73 -50.72 -21.85 -12.94
C CYS A 73 -50.13 -20.46 -12.93
N VAL A 74 -50.77 -19.49 -13.56
CA VAL A 74 -50.26 -18.10 -13.57
C VAL A 74 -50.20 -17.54 -12.15
N VAL A 75 -51.20 -17.77 -11.31
CA VAL A 75 -51.19 -17.35 -9.90
C VAL A 75 -50.06 -18.02 -9.14
N VAL A 76 -49.91 -19.36 -9.27
CA VAL A 76 -48.82 -20.10 -8.61
C VAL A 76 -47.43 -19.56 -9.05
N PHE A 77 -47.23 -19.36 -10.35
CA PHE A 77 -45.97 -18.86 -10.86
C PHE A 77 -45.67 -17.42 -10.37
N PHE A 78 -46.69 -16.61 -10.19
CA PHE A 78 -46.58 -15.29 -9.58
C PHE A 78 -46.20 -15.37 -8.10
N VAL A 79 -46.84 -16.22 -7.31
CA VAL A 79 -46.56 -16.46 -5.88
C VAL A 79 -45.13 -16.96 -5.69
N PHE A 80 -44.67 -17.90 -6.52
CA PHE A 80 -43.30 -18.40 -6.51
C PHE A 80 -42.28 -17.41 -7.11
N LYS A 81 -42.70 -16.17 -7.48
CA LYS A 81 -41.88 -15.08 -8.02
C LYS A 81 -41.12 -15.45 -9.30
N LEU A 82 -41.63 -16.33 -10.13
CA LEU A 82 -41.00 -16.78 -11.36
C LEU A 82 -40.95 -15.69 -12.45
N TYR A 83 -41.73 -14.61 -12.32
CA TYR A 83 -41.73 -13.44 -13.21
C TYR A 83 -40.87 -12.31 -12.72
N ASN A 84 -40.38 -12.36 -11.47
CA ASN A 84 -39.53 -11.31 -10.84
C ASN A 84 -38.05 -11.66 -10.87
N SER A 85 -37.68 -12.77 -11.49
CA SER A 85 -36.27 -13.25 -11.49
C SER A 85 -35.44 -12.54 -12.54
N LEU A 86 -34.25 -12.09 -12.16
CA LEU A 86 -33.25 -11.54 -13.07
C LEU A 86 -32.58 -12.69 -13.84
N TRP A 87 -32.93 -12.87 -15.09
CA TRP A 87 -32.47 -13.95 -15.99
C TRP A 87 -30.96 -14.12 -16.09
N ARG A 88 -30.25 -13.08 -15.74
CA ARG A 88 -28.77 -13.07 -15.75
C ARG A 88 -28.15 -14.00 -14.70
N PHE A 89 -28.90 -14.41 -13.67
CA PHE A 89 -28.42 -15.12 -12.49
C PHE A 89 -29.22 -16.37 -12.13
N ALA A 90 -29.76 -17.11 -13.12
CA ALA A 90 -30.46 -18.37 -12.84
C ALA A 90 -29.58 -19.29 -11.97
N SER A 91 -30.04 -19.57 -10.76
CA SER A 91 -29.34 -20.34 -9.73
C SER A 91 -30.04 -21.65 -9.41
N ILE A 92 -29.38 -22.54 -8.65
CA ILE A 92 -30.01 -23.78 -8.13
C ILE A 92 -31.28 -23.46 -7.35
N GLY A 93 -31.31 -22.31 -6.63
CA GLY A 93 -32.53 -21.87 -5.93
C GLY A 93 -33.70 -21.50 -6.84
N GLU A 94 -33.44 -21.11 -8.09
CA GLU A 94 -34.49 -20.86 -9.07
C GLU A 94 -35.07 -22.15 -9.63
N LEU A 95 -34.23 -23.13 -9.92
CA LEU A 95 -34.64 -24.46 -10.32
C LEU A 95 -35.51 -25.12 -9.23
N SER A 96 -35.16 -24.97 -7.96
CA SER A 96 -35.98 -25.47 -6.83
C SER A 96 -37.35 -24.81 -6.78
N ARG A 97 -37.48 -23.51 -7.06
CA ARG A 97 -38.75 -22.80 -7.12
C ARG A 97 -39.63 -23.29 -8.28
N ILE A 98 -39.04 -23.49 -9.47
CA ILE A 98 -39.75 -24.06 -10.63
C ILE A 98 -40.23 -25.45 -10.32
N PHE A 99 -39.40 -26.29 -9.69
CA PHE A 99 -39.76 -27.66 -9.31
C PHE A 99 -40.92 -27.69 -8.33
N LEU A 100 -40.89 -26.89 -7.26
CA LEU A 100 -41.98 -26.79 -6.29
C LEU A 100 -43.27 -26.24 -6.92
N ALA A 101 -43.18 -25.22 -7.75
CA ALA A 101 -44.35 -24.69 -8.48
C ALA A 101 -44.95 -25.74 -9.41
N SER A 102 -44.11 -26.53 -10.10
CA SER A 102 -44.58 -27.63 -10.96
C SER A 102 -45.29 -28.75 -10.19
N ILE A 103 -44.81 -29.09 -8.99
CA ILE A 103 -45.50 -30.07 -8.12
C ILE A 103 -46.90 -29.55 -7.73
N VAL A 104 -46.98 -28.30 -7.27
CA VAL A 104 -48.27 -27.70 -6.85
C VAL A 104 -49.26 -27.66 -8.00
N THR A 105 -48.83 -27.23 -9.18
CA THR A 105 -49.70 -27.18 -10.37
C THR A 105 -50.09 -28.56 -10.85
N THR A 106 -49.22 -29.57 -10.80
CA THR A 106 -49.50 -30.95 -11.16
C THR A 106 -50.53 -31.59 -10.21
N ILE A 107 -50.42 -31.36 -8.90
CA ILE A 107 -51.41 -31.82 -7.92
C ILE A 107 -52.80 -31.21 -8.24
N PHE A 108 -52.83 -29.89 -8.47
CA PHE A 108 -54.09 -29.22 -8.81
C PHE A 108 -54.69 -29.74 -10.12
N GLN A 109 -53.87 -29.99 -11.15
CA GLN A 109 -54.31 -30.57 -12.42
C GLN A 109 -54.91 -31.97 -12.21
N THR A 110 -54.20 -32.81 -11.45
CA THR A 110 -54.64 -34.21 -11.24
C THR A 110 -55.90 -34.27 -10.42
N VAL A 111 -55.96 -33.55 -9.31
CA VAL A 111 -57.12 -33.55 -8.43
C VAL A 111 -58.33 -32.83 -9.09
N GLY A 112 -58.04 -31.63 -9.63
CA GLY A 112 -59.11 -30.78 -10.19
C GLY A 112 -59.88 -31.43 -11.38
N ILE A 113 -59.14 -31.92 -12.40
CA ILE A 113 -59.74 -32.48 -13.53
C ILE A 113 -60.49 -33.81 -13.19
N THR A 114 -59.93 -34.61 -12.26
CA THR A 114 -60.52 -35.88 -11.83
C THR A 114 -61.83 -35.69 -11.04
N LEU A 115 -61.86 -34.66 -10.17
CA LEU A 115 -63.03 -34.36 -9.33
C LEU A 115 -64.15 -33.61 -10.09
N LEU A 116 -63.75 -32.67 -10.97
CA LEU A 116 -64.74 -31.81 -11.65
C LEU A 116 -65.27 -32.40 -12.94
N PHE A 117 -64.55 -33.30 -13.61
CA PHE A 117 -64.90 -33.83 -14.89
C PHE A 117 -64.82 -35.36 -14.95
N MET A 118 -63.56 -35.88 -15.12
CA MET A 118 -63.35 -37.33 -15.23
C MET A 118 -61.93 -37.72 -14.99
N ARG A 119 -61.66 -38.98 -14.67
CA ARG A 119 -60.27 -39.51 -14.54
C ARG A 119 -59.64 -39.63 -15.93
N MET A 120 -58.49 -38.95 -16.10
CA MET A 120 -57.73 -39.00 -17.33
C MET A 120 -56.78 -40.21 -17.37
N PRO A 121 -56.22 -40.59 -18.52
CA PRO A 121 -55.21 -41.63 -18.62
C PRO A 121 -53.95 -41.26 -17.83
N VAL A 122 -53.24 -42.25 -17.24
CA VAL A 122 -52.05 -42.03 -16.43
C VAL A 122 -50.97 -41.30 -17.22
N ALA A 123 -50.79 -41.60 -18.51
CA ALA A 123 -49.87 -40.92 -19.39
C ALA A 123 -50.13 -39.40 -19.47
N TYR A 124 -51.37 -38.94 -19.45
CA TYR A 124 -51.76 -37.53 -19.43
C TYR A 124 -51.12 -36.80 -18.22
N TYR A 125 -51.20 -37.40 -17.04
CA TYR A 125 -50.63 -36.76 -15.82
C TYR A 125 -49.12 -36.79 -15.80
N ILE A 126 -48.48 -37.94 -16.10
CA ILE A 126 -47.02 -38.07 -15.98
C ILE A 126 -46.31 -37.31 -17.09
N VAL A 127 -46.70 -37.54 -18.35
CA VAL A 127 -46.09 -36.91 -19.50
C VAL A 127 -46.37 -35.40 -19.50
N GLY A 128 -47.63 -35.01 -19.18
CA GLY A 128 -48.02 -33.60 -19.08
C GLY A 128 -47.20 -32.85 -18.05
N ALA A 129 -47.07 -33.40 -16.83
CA ALA A 129 -46.28 -32.79 -15.78
C ALA A 129 -44.77 -32.69 -16.14
N GLY A 130 -44.20 -33.77 -16.68
CA GLY A 130 -42.78 -33.79 -17.11
C GLY A 130 -42.52 -32.79 -18.24
N THR A 131 -43.36 -32.73 -19.26
CA THR A 131 -43.22 -31.78 -20.36
C THR A 131 -43.42 -30.35 -19.90
N GLN A 132 -44.35 -30.08 -19.00
CA GLN A 132 -44.55 -28.78 -18.39
C GLN A 132 -43.26 -28.30 -17.65
N PHE A 133 -42.70 -29.13 -16.78
CA PHE A 133 -41.48 -28.81 -16.07
C PHE A 133 -40.33 -28.52 -17.02
N VAL A 134 -40.14 -29.34 -18.06
CA VAL A 134 -39.09 -29.15 -19.07
C VAL A 134 -39.26 -27.83 -19.82
N LEU A 135 -40.47 -27.55 -20.35
CA LEU A 135 -40.72 -26.33 -21.13
C LEU A 135 -40.55 -25.06 -20.29
N ILE A 136 -41.04 -25.04 -19.05
CA ILE A 136 -40.90 -23.89 -18.15
C ILE A 136 -39.45 -23.68 -17.76
N THR A 137 -38.67 -24.75 -17.53
CA THR A 137 -37.26 -24.69 -17.24
C THR A 137 -36.45 -24.25 -18.46
N ALA A 138 -36.70 -24.82 -19.62
CA ALA A 138 -35.96 -24.57 -20.85
C ALA A 138 -35.93 -23.09 -21.24
N VAL A 139 -37.05 -22.38 -21.25
CA VAL A 139 -37.09 -20.96 -21.63
C VAL A 139 -36.28 -20.08 -20.66
N ARG A 140 -36.29 -20.42 -19.37
CA ARG A 140 -35.58 -19.66 -18.34
C ARG A 140 -34.05 -19.88 -18.38
N PHE A 141 -33.61 -21.09 -18.78
CA PHE A 141 -32.22 -21.43 -18.90
C PHE A 141 -31.63 -21.20 -20.31
N ALA A 142 -32.45 -21.17 -21.36
CA ALA A 142 -32.04 -20.92 -22.75
C ALA A 142 -31.33 -19.56 -22.90
N TYR A 143 -31.86 -18.50 -22.28
CA TYR A 143 -31.26 -17.17 -22.32
C TYR A 143 -29.86 -17.18 -21.71
N ARG A 144 -29.65 -17.85 -20.59
CA ARG A 144 -28.35 -18.03 -19.96
C ARG A 144 -27.38 -18.78 -20.87
N TYR A 145 -27.84 -19.84 -21.50
CA TYR A 145 -27.03 -20.63 -22.43
C TYR A 145 -26.56 -19.80 -23.63
N VAL A 146 -27.47 -19.03 -24.23
CA VAL A 146 -27.17 -18.14 -25.36
C VAL A 146 -26.19 -17.02 -24.93
N THR A 147 -26.37 -16.47 -23.75
CA THR A 147 -25.46 -15.43 -23.23
C THR A 147 -24.06 -15.98 -22.96
N LEU A 148 -23.95 -17.20 -22.43
CA LEU A 148 -22.69 -17.91 -22.24
C LEU A 148 -22.00 -18.24 -23.57
N LEU A 149 -22.75 -18.61 -24.61
CA LEU A 149 -22.20 -18.86 -25.95
C LEU A 149 -21.69 -17.55 -26.59
N ARG A 150 -22.43 -16.44 -26.45
CA ARG A 150 -22.00 -15.12 -26.94
C ARG A 150 -20.76 -14.60 -26.21
N ALA A 151 -20.67 -14.76 -24.89
CA ALA A 151 -19.50 -14.41 -24.12
C ALA A 151 -18.23 -15.16 -24.58
N LYS A 152 -18.36 -16.44 -24.96
CA LYS A 152 -17.26 -17.21 -25.57
C LYS A 152 -16.78 -16.67 -26.94
N GLN A 153 -17.65 -16.08 -27.73
CA GLN A 153 -17.30 -15.55 -29.06
C GLN A 153 -16.65 -14.17 -29.01
N VAL A 154 -17.03 -13.32 -28.04
CA VAL A 154 -16.46 -11.95 -27.90
C VAL A 154 -15.04 -11.96 -27.35
N THR A 155 -14.65 -12.97 -26.61
CA THR A 155 -13.30 -13.09 -26.01
C THR A 155 -12.19 -13.31 -27.05
N ASN A 156 -12.51 -13.53 -28.31
CA ASN A 156 -11.53 -13.78 -29.40
C ASN A 156 -11.06 -12.52 -30.14
N GLN A 157 -11.51 -11.31 -29.81
CA GLN A 157 -11.22 -10.10 -30.60
C GLN A 157 -10.41 -9.00 -29.89
N VAL A 158 -10.07 -9.15 -28.60
CA VAL A 158 -9.18 -8.21 -27.88
C VAL A 158 -7.88 -8.92 -27.59
N ALA A 159 -6.74 -8.23 -27.68
CA ALA A 159 -5.44 -8.76 -27.28
C ALA A 159 -5.52 -9.16 -25.80
N VAL A 160 -5.72 -10.44 -25.52
CA VAL A 160 -6.01 -10.98 -24.20
C VAL A 160 -4.76 -11.69 -23.70
N HIS A 161 -4.26 -11.26 -22.52
CA HIS A 161 -3.16 -11.95 -21.85
C HIS A 161 -3.55 -13.40 -21.50
N ASN A 162 -2.66 -14.33 -21.82
CA ASN A 162 -2.79 -15.72 -21.38
C ASN A 162 -2.39 -15.80 -19.91
N ALA A 163 -3.35 -16.07 -19.04
CA ALA A 163 -3.15 -16.01 -17.60
C ALA A 163 -3.04 -17.39 -16.95
N MET A 164 -2.11 -17.52 -16.00
CA MET A 164 -2.03 -18.58 -15.01
C MET A 164 -2.52 -18.07 -13.67
N VAL A 165 -3.36 -18.83 -12.97
CA VAL A 165 -3.82 -18.49 -11.61
C VAL A 165 -3.09 -19.34 -10.59
N ILE A 166 -2.46 -18.72 -9.61
CA ILE A 166 -1.81 -19.41 -8.48
C ILE A 166 -2.74 -19.42 -7.28
N GLY A 167 -3.21 -20.61 -6.92
CA GLY A 167 -4.17 -20.85 -5.85
C GLY A 167 -5.55 -21.23 -6.35
N ALA A 168 -5.99 -22.46 -6.05
CA ALA A 168 -7.32 -23.01 -6.35
C ALA A 168 -8.27 -22.95 -5.13
N GLY A 169 -8.06 -21.96 -4.24
CA GLY A 169 -8.92 -21.67 -3.10
C GLY A 169 -10.09 -20.74 -3.45
N ALA A 170 -10.79 -20.22 -2.43
CA ALA A 170 -11.91 -19.31 -2.62
C ALA A 170 -11.54 -18.06 -3.45
N SER A 171 -10.38 -17.47 -3.20
CA SER A 171 -9.88 -16.31 -3.95
C SER A 171 -9.61 -16.63 -5.41
N GLY A 172 -9.02 -17.80 -5.71
CA GLY A 172 -8.81 -18.27 -7.08
C GLY A 172 -10.11 -18.49 -7.83
N GLN A 173 -11.10 -19.10 -7.19
CA GLN A 173 -12.44 -19.29 -7.77
C GLN A 173 -13.13 -17.95 -8.08
N MET A 174 -12.96 -16.94 -7.21
CA MET A 174 -13.50 -15.60 -7.44
C MET A 174 -12.84 -14.93 -8.66
N ILE A 175 -11.51 -14.97 -8.76
CA ILE A 175 -10.77 -14.42 -9.91
C ILE A 175 -11.22 -15.11 -11.20
N LEU A 176 -11.29 -16.44 -11.22
CA LEU A 176 -11.70 -17.20 -12.38
C LEU A 176 -13.12 -16.85 -12.82
N LYS A 177 -14.04 -16.69 -11.85
CA LYS A 177 -15.41 -16.29 -12.13
C LYS A 177 -15.47 -14.88 -12.74
N GLU A 178 -14.71 -13.95 -12.23
CA GLU A 178 -14.65 -12.58 -12.73
C GLU A 178 -14.03 -12.52 -14.13
N LEU A 179 -12.90 -13.23 -14.36
CA LEU A 179 -12.27 -13.36 -15.68
C LEU A 179 -13.21 -13.98 -16.73
N THR A 180 -14.05 -14.92 -16.32
CA THR A 180 -14.99 -15.59 -17.23
C THR A 180 -16.27 -14.79 -17.48
N MET A 181 -16.68 -13.93 -16.53
CA MET A 181 -17.94 -13.17 -16.59
C MET A 181 -17.79 -11.72 -17.05
N SER A 182 -16.58 -11.15 -17.00
CA SER A 182 -16.33 -9.74 -17.34
C SER A 182 -16.01 -9.59 -18.81
N GLU A 183 -16.84 -8.87 -19.56
CA GLU A 183 -16.58 -8.48 -20.96
C GLU A 183 -15.34 -7.53 -21.10
N ARG A 184 -14.81 -7.03 -19.99
CA ARG A 184 -13.65 -6.13 -19.92
C ARG A 184 -12.40 -6.81 -19.37
N ALA A 185 -12.42 -8.12 -19.18
CA ALA A 185 -11.26 -8.86 -18.69
C ALA A 185 -10.20 -8.95 -19.80
N ASN A 186 -9.06 -8.30 -19.58
CA ASN A 186 -7.91 -8.36 -20.49
C ASN A 186 -7.05 -9.61 -20.30
N ALA A 187 -7.54 -10.64 -19.60
CA ALA A 187 -6.78 -11.86 -19.32
C ALA A 187 -7.66 -13.11 -19.46
N ARG A 188 -7.12 -14.15 -20.11
CA ARG A 188 -7.76 -15.45 -20.31
C ARG A 188 -7.08 -16.50 -19.43
N PRO A 189 -7.76 -17.06 -18.40
CA PRO A 189 -7.16 -18.08 -17.57
C PRO A 189 -7.05 -19.41 -18.34
N LEU A 190 -5.85 -19.96 -18.46
CA LEU A 190 -5.58 -21.20 -19.18
C LEU A 190 -5.24 -22.37 -18.26
N CYS A 191 -4.64 -22.11 -17.10
CA CYS A 191 -4.31 -23.13 -16.11
C CYS A 191 -4.29 -22.56 -14.69
N ILE A 192 -4.38 -23.44 -13.71
CA ILE A 192 -4.31 -23.14 -12.28
C ILE A 192 -3.20 -23.99 -11.67
N ILE A 193 -2.42 -23.38 -10.77
CA ILE A 193 -1.43 -24.03 -9.93
C ILE A 193 -1.92 -24.02 -8.49
N ASP A 194 -1.86 -25.16 -7.80
CA ASP A 194 -2.16 -25.27 -6.37
C ASP A 194 -1.32 -26.39 -5.75
N ASP A 195 -0.66 -26.12 -4.63
CA ASP A 195 0.23 -27.07 -3.99
C ASP A 195 -0.49 -28.26 -3.31
N ASN A 196 -1.83 -28.23 -3.22
CA ASN A 196 -2.61 -29.33 -2.67
C ASN A 196 -2.85 -30.42 -3.73
N PRO A 197 -2.19 -31.60 -3.61
CA PRO A 197 -2.30 -32.68 -4.59
C PRO A 197 -3.73 -33.19 -4.81
N ASN A 198 -4.60 -33.07 -3.79
CA ASN A 198 -6.00 -33.53 -3.88
C ASN A 198 -6.84 -32.71 -4.89
N LYS A 199 -6.33 -31.59 -5.35
CA LYS A 199 -7.00 -30.74 -6.34
C LYS A 199 -6.52 -30.99 -7.78
N TRP A 200 -5.37 -31.62 -7.96
CA TRP A 200 -4.76 -31.82 -9.28
C TRP A 200 -5.64 -32.63 -10.22
N GLY A 201 -5.62 -32.28 -11.50
CA GLY A 201 -6.44 -32.91 -12.54
C GLY A 201 -7.92 -32.50 -12.49
N ARG A 202 -8.36 -31.68 -11.54
CA ARG A 202 -9.72 -31.14 -11.48
C ARG A 202 -9.82 -29.82 -12.25
N ASN A 203 -11.04 -29.39 -12.57
CA ASN A 203 -11.32 -28.14 -13.26
C ASN A 203 -12.13 -27.20 -12.38
N ILE A 204 -11.81 -25.91 -12.43
CA ILE A 204 -12.61 -24.83 -11.83
C ILE A 204 -13.05 -23.88 -12.95
N GLY A 205 -14.37 -23.76 -13.17
CA GLY A 205 -14.91 -22.93 -14.23
C GLY A 205 -14.46 -23.30 -15.65
N GLY A 206 -14.04 -24.58 -15.86
CA GLY A 206 -13.50 -25.08 -17.13
C GLY A 206 -11.99 -24.90 -17.29
N VAL A 207 -11.28 -24.35 -16.28
CA VAL A 207 -9.83 -24.16 -16.26
C VAL A 207 -9.18 -25.30 -15.45
N PRO A 208 -8.20 -26.04 -16.00
CA PRO A 208 -7.59 -27.19 -15.35
C PRO A 208 -6.60 -26.80 -14.24
N ILE A 209 -6.59 -27.55 -13.14
CA ILE A 209 -5.53 -27.51 -12.12
C ILE A 209 -4.44 -28.48 -12.54
N VAL A 210 -3.31 -27.96 -13.00
CA VAL A 210 -2.28 -28.75 -13.70
C VAL A 210 -1.23 -29.36 -12.78
N GLY A 211 -1.06 -28.81 -11.56
CA GLY A 211 -0.09 -29.30 -10.59
C GLY A 211 0.24 -28.28 -9.52
N GLY A 212 1.32 -28.55 -8.75
CA GLY A 212 1.89 -27.66 -7.75
C GLY A 212 2.90 -26.66 -8.32
N ARG A 213 3.62 -25.96 -7.41
CA ARG A 213 4.62 -24.93 -7.76
C ARG A 213 5.70 -25.43 -8.72
N ASP A 214 6.04 -26.71 -8.66
CA ASP A 214 7.07 -27.32 -9.53
C ASP A 214 6.67 -27.35 -11.01
N CYS A 215 5.35 -27.30 -11.30
CA CYS A 215 4.82 -27.30 -12.67
C CYS A 215 4.74 -25.89 -13.29
N ILE A 216 5.10 -24.80 -12.57
CA ILE A 216 4.96 -23.43 -13.05
C ILE A 216 5.73 -23.22 -14.36
N MET A 217 7.02 -23.53 -14.38
CA MET A 217 7.91 -23.29 -15.54
C MET A 217 7.46 -24.06 -16.80
N GLU A 218 7.05 -25.31 -16.62
CA GLU A 218 6.54 -26.15 -17.71
C GLU A 218 5.20 -25.62 -18.23
N SER A 219 4.30 -25.25 -17.31
CA SER A 219 2.98 -24.74 -17.65
C SER A 219 3.04 -23.39 -18.37
N VAL A 220 3.97 -22.51 -18.02
CA VAL A 220 4.20 -21.23 -18.71
C VAL A 220 4.53 -21.49 -20.18
N LYS A 221 5.45 -22.43 -20.47
CA LYS A 221 5.83 -22.78 -21.84
C LYS A 221 4.68 -23.48 -22.58
N LYS A 222 4.04 -24.46 -21.94
CA LYS A 222 2.98 -25.29 -22.55
C LYS A 222 1.76 -24.48 -22.95
N TYR A 223 1.33 -23.53 -22.11
CA TYR A 223 0.12 -22.71 -22.33
C TYR A 223 0.44 -21.31 -22.87
N ASN A 224 1.70 -21.02 -23.16
CA ASN A 224 2.16 -19.71 -23.62
C ASN A 224 1.65 -18.57 -22.72
N ILE A 225 1.90 -18.70 -21.41
CA ILE A 225 1.45 -17.77 -20.39
C ILE A 225 2.31 -16.49 -20.43
N ASP A 226 1.68 -15.33 -20.40
CA ASP A 226 2.30 -14.03 -20.32
C ASP A 226 1.97 -13.27 -19.02
N GLN A 227 0.93 -13.74 -18.29
CA GLN A 227 0.51 -13.12 -17.03
C GLN A 227 0.25 -14.15 -15.92
N ILE A 228 0.74 -13.88 -14.72
CA ILE A 228 0.53 -14.73 -13.53
C ILE A 228 -0.28 -13.94 -12.48
N LEU A 229 -1.38 -14.54 -12.04
CA LEU A 229 -2.32 -13.95 -11.08
C LEU A 229 -2.24 -14.69 -9.74
N PHE A 230 -1.71 -14.01 -8.70
CA PHE A 230 -1.61 -14.58 -7.36
C PHE A 230 -2.94 -14.49 -6.61
N ALA A 231 -3.52 -15.64 -6.31
CA ALA A 231 -4.79 -15.81 -5.60
C ALA A 231 -4.63 -16.53 -4.25
N ILE A 232 -3.49 -16.30 -3.56
CA ILE A 232 -3.14 -16.93 -2.28
C ILE A 232 -2.91 -15.88 -1.17
N PRO A 233 -3.92 -15.05 -0.81
CA PRO A 233 -3.74 -13.96 0.16
C PRO A 233 -3.41 -14.44 1.57
N THR A 234 -3.72 -15.69 1.92
CA THR A 234 -3.49 -16.30 3.24
C THR A 234 -2.23 -17.17 3.32
N ALA A 235 -1.45 -17.25 2.24
CA ALA A 235 -0.19 -18.00 2.25
C ALA A 235 0.82 -17.36 3.20
N SER A 236 1.63 -18.18 3.87
CA SER A 236 2.74 -17.70 4.69
C SER A 236 3.73 -16.88 3.84
N PRO A 237 4.43 -15.89 4.42
CA PRO A 237 5.43 -15.09 3.70
C PRO A 237 6.49 -15.94 3.01
N GLU A 238 6.92 -17.04 3.63
CA GLU A 238 7.89 -17.98 3.05
C GLU A 238 7.34 -18.67 1.80
N ASN A 239 6.15 -19.29 1.90
CA ASN A 239 5.52 -19.94 0.76
C ASN A 239 5.26 -18.97 -0.39
N LYS A 240 4.83 -17.76 -0.07
CA LYS A 240 4.62 -16.71 -1.07
C LYS A 240 5.93 -16.33 -1.75
N ARG A 241 7.01 -16.16 -0.99
CA ARG A 241 8.35 -15.88 -1.51
C ARG A 241 8.86 -16.97 -2.43
N ASP A 242 8.71 -18.24 -2.03
CA ASP A 242 9.21 -19.38 -2.81
C ASP A 242 8.51 -19.47 -4.17
N ILE A 243 7.17 -19.34 -4.18
CA ILE A 243 6.38 -19.30 -5.41
C ILE A 243 6.77 -18.10 -6.28
N LEU A 244 6.90 -16.90 -5.68
CA LEU A 244 7.33 -15.70 -6.39
C LEU A 244 8.74 -15.84 -6.98
N ASN A 245 9.64 -16.55 -6.27
CA ASN A 245 10.99 -16.83 -6.77
C ASN A 245 10.98 -17.72 -8.02
N ILE A 246 10.08 -18.69 -8.10
CA ILE A 246 9.88 -19.51 -9.30
C ILE A 246 9.25 -18.65 -10.42
N CYS A 247 8.20 -17.90 -10.10
CA CYS A 247 7.47 -17.11 -11.08
C CYS A 247 8.32 -16.00 -11.73
N LYS A 248 9.23 -15.36 -10.99
CA LYS A 248 10.13 -14.34 -11.55
C LYS A 248 11.05 -14.84 -12.66
N GLU A 249 11.39 -16.15 -12.65
CA GLU A 249 12.22 -16.74 -13.70
C GLU A 249 11.44 -17.00 -15.00
N THR A 250 10.10 -16.89 -14.96
CA THR A 250 9.23 -17.08 -16.13
C THR A 250 9.23 -15.90 -17.10
N GLY A 251 9.53 -14.69 -16.61
CA GLY A 251 9.42 -13.44 -17.37
C GLY A 251 7.98 -12.98 -17.63
N CYS A 252 6.99 -13.57 -16.95
CA CYS A 252 5.58 -13.16 -17.06
C CYS A 252 5.27 -11.94 -16.19
N GLU A 253 4.30 -11.12 -16.61
CA GLU A 253 3.75 -10.06 -15.76
C GLU A 253 3.07 -10.66 -14.52
N MET A 254 3.37 -10.16 -13.33
CA MET A 254 2.84 -10.69 -12.08
C MET A 254 1.90 -9.69 -11.39
N LYS A 255 0.67 -10.13 -11.10
CA LYS A 255 -0.34 -9.36 -10.35
C LYS A 255 -0.82 -10.14 -9.14
N GLN A 256 -1.11 -9.45 -8.04
CA GLN A 256 -1.61 -10.07 -6.81
C GLN A 256 -2.88 -9.40 -6.29
N LEU A 257 -3.71 -10.18 -5.57
CA LEU A 257 -4.82 -9.64 -4.81
C LEU A 257 -4.32 -8.86 -3.60
N PRO A 258 -4.93 -7.72 -3.27
CA PRO A 258 -4.73 -7.07 -1.99
C PRO A 258 -5.14 -8.00 -0.84
N GLY A 259 -4.55 -7.81 0.36
CA GLY A 259 -4.77 -8.68 1.52
C GLY A 259 -6.24 -8.83 1.96
N VAL A 260 -6.49 -9.84 2.78
CA VAL A 260 -7.82 -10.36 3.19
C VAL A 260 -8.82 -9.32 3.72
N TYR A 261 -8.36 -8.24 4.33
CA TYR A 261 -9.23 -7.19 4.89
C TYR A 261 -10.04 -6.37 3.86
N GLN A 262 -9.73 -6.46 2.57
CA GLN A 262 -10.43 -5.74 1.51
C GLN A 262 -11.47 -6.61 0.77
N ILE A 263 -11.64 -7.87 1.16
CA ILE A 263 -12.54 -8.84 0.52
C ILE A 263 -13.91 -8.92 1.24
N THR A 264 -14.13 -8.15 2.30
CA THR A 264 -15.31 -8.25 3.18
C THR A 264 -16.67 -8.04 2.50
N ASN A 265 -16.74 -7.55 1.27
CA ASN A 265 -17.98 -7.32 0.55
C ASN A 265 -18.23 -8.27 -0.65
N GLY A 266 -17.45 -9.34 -0.82
CA GLY A 266 -17.70 -10.35 -1.85
C GLY A 266 -17.45 -9.92 -3.30
N GLU A 267 -16.93 -8.70 -3.53
CA GLU A 267 -16.58 -8.21 -4.86
C GLU A 267 -15.05 -8.06 -4.97
N VAL A 268 -14.44 -9.05 -5.62
CA VAL A 268 -13.04 -8.93 -6.07
C VAL A 268 -13.07 -8.33 -7.47
N LEU A 269 -12.82 -7.03 -7.57
CA LEU A 269 -12.65 -6.39 -8.86
C LEU A 269 -11.22 -6.63 -9.37
N LEU A 270 -11.06 -7.20 -10.57
CA LEU A 270 -9.75 -7.30 -11.26
C LEU A 270 -9.00 -5.97 -11.33
N SER A 271 -9.75 -4.86 -11.38
CA SER A 271 -9.20 -3.51 -11.31
C SER A 271 -8.48 -3.19 -9.97
N LYS A 272 -8.67 -4.00 -8.94
CA LYS A 272 -7.98 -3.86 -7.64
C LYS A 272 -6.72 -4.73 -7.53
N MET A 273 -6.44 -5.61 -8.50
CA MET A 273 -5.18 -6.34 -8.53
C MET A 273 -4.02 -5.38 -8.74
N LYS A 274 -3.00 -5.50 -7.89
CA LYS A 274 -1.80 -4.69 -7.97
C LYS A 274 -0.65 -5.52 -8.52
N PRO A 275 0.31 -4.92 -9.25
CA PRO A 275 1.57 -5.57 -9.52
C PRO A 275 2.18 -6.09 -8.22
N VAL A 276 2.89 -7.21 -8.30
CA VAL A 276 3.65 -7.73 -7.16
C VAL A 276 4.68 -6.70 -6.75
N ALA A 277 4.67 -6.31 -5.48
CA ALA A 277 5.60 -5.32 -4.98
C ALA A 277 6.97 -5.94 -4.69
N VAL A 278 8.03 -5.13 -4.76
CA VAL A 278 9.40 -5.59 -4.46
C VAL A 278 9.51 -6.05 -3.01
N GLU A 279 8.74 -5.45 -2.14
CA GLU A 279 8.61 -5.81 -0.72
C GLU A 279 8.22 -7.28 -0.54
N ASP A 280 7.34 -7.79 -1.40
CA ASP A 280 6.90 -9.20 -1.40
C ASP A 280 8.05 -10.17 -1.73
N LEU A 281 9.05 -9.74 -2.51
CA LEU A 281 10.23 -10.54 -2.85
C LEU A 281 11.28 -10.60 -1.72
N LEU A 282 11.29 -9.64 -0.83
CA LEU A 282 12.24 -9.63 0.29
C LEU A 282 11.91 -10.69 1.34
N GLY A 283 10.65 -11.18 1.35
CA GLY A 283 10.22 -12.31 2.16
C GLY A 283 10.47 -12.16 3.66
N ARG A 284 10.40 -10.92 4.16
CA ARG A 284 10.55 -10.66 5.60
C ARG A 284 9.27 -11.05 6.33
N GLU A 285 9.42 -11.63 7.50
CA GLU A 285 8.28 -11.77 8.41
C GLU A 285 7.80 -10.38 8.85
N PRO A 286 6.49 -10.18 9.00
CA PRO A 286 5.96 -8.93 9.55
C PRO A 286 6.57 -8.65 10.92
N ILE A 287 7.10 -7.45 11.09
CA ILE A 287 7.70 -7.02 12.35
C ILE A 287 6.60 -6.94 13.41
N ARG A 288 6.87 -7.50 14.57
CA ARG A 288 6.00 -7.43 15.74
C ARG A 288 6.48 -6.33 16.66
N VAL A 289 5.61 -5.36 16.91
CA VAL A 289 5.81 -4.30 17.90
C VAL A 289 4.75 -4.42 19.01
N ASN A 290 5.07 -3.92 20.18
CA ASN A 290 4.11 -3.87 21.28
C ASN A 290 3.16 -2.68 21.08
N MET A 291 2.02 -2.95 20.45
CA MET A 291 1.02 -1.93 20.12
C MET A 291 0.41 -1.27 21.36
N ASP A 292 0.30 -2.00 22.48
CA ASP A 292 -0.27 -1.47 23.72
C ASP A 292 0.67 -0.44 24.37
N GLU A 293 1.97 -0.69 24.39
CA GLU A 293 2.97 0.28 24.88
C GLU A 293 2.96 1.55 24.03
N ILE A 294 2.96 1.40 22.71
CA ILE A 294 2.90 2.54 21.77
C ILE A 294 1.61 3.32 22.01
N PHE A 295 0.47 2.64 22.14
CA PHE A 295 -0.82 3.28 22.38
C PHE A 295 -0.81 4.10 23.68
N GLN A 296 -0.34 3.52 24.80
CA GLN A 296 -0.26 4.22 26.07
C GLN A 296 0.68 5.43 26.01
N HIS A 297 1.77 5.33 25.25
CA HIS A 297 2.73 6.41 25.08
C HIS A 297 2.16 7.60 24.32
N LEU A 298 1.34 7.37 23.28
CA LEU A 298 0.84 8.39 22.37
C LEU A 298 -0.54 8.93 22.74
N LYS A 299 -1.37 8.12 23.41
CA LYS A 299 -2.75 8.48 23.76
C LYS A 299 -2.82 9.73 24.60
N GLY A 300 -3.69 10.65 24.18
CA GLY A 300 -3.95 11.90 24.89
C GLY A 300 -2.79 12.89 24.90
N LYS A 301 -1.73 12.69 24.10
CA LYS A 301 -0.59 13.59 23.97
C LYS A 301 -0.73 14.53 22.78
N THR A 302 -0.14 15.72 22.91
CA THR A 302 0.08 16.63 21.80
C THR A 302 1.39 16.25 21.13
N ILE A 303 1.35 15.88 19.84
CA ILE A 303 2.50 15.32 19.12
C ILE A 303 2.81 16.17 17.91
N LEU A 304 4.06 16.59 17.80
CA LEU A 304 4.58 17.34 16.65
C LEU A 304 5.45 16.42 15.78
N VAL A 305 5.16 16.39 14.48
CA VAL A 305 5.99 15.70 13.49
C VAL A 305 6.55 16.75 12.54
N THR A 306 7.85 17.00 12.60
CA THR A 306 8.55 17.87 11.64
C THR A 306 8.97 17.06 10.41
N GLY A 307 8.90 17.66 9.22
CA GLY A 307 9.07 16.91 7.98
C GLY A 307 7.89 15.93 7.73
N GLY A 308 6.70 16.29 8.22
CA GLY A 308 5.52 15.44 8.24
C GLY A 308 4.94 15.09 6.87
N GLY A 309 5.29 15.83 5.81
CA GLY A 309 4.98 15.52 4.41
C GLY A 309 6.00 14.56 3.76
N GLY A 310 7.16 14.32 4.38
CA GLY A 310 8.18 13.39 3.90
C GLY A 310 7.75 11.93 4.02
N SER A 311 8.53 11.01 3.39
CA SER A 311 8.21 9.58 3.39
C SER A 311 8.11 8.96 4.79
N ILE A 312 9.00 9.31 5.72
CA ILE A 312 8.97 8.83 7.10
C ILE A 312 7.96 9.63 7.93
N GLY A 313 7.97 10.97 7.79
CA GLY A 313 7.07 11.84 8.55
C GLY A 313 5.60 11.58 8.27
N SER A 314 5.20 11.36 7.01
CA SER A 314 3.82 11.05 6.66
C SER A 314 3.36 9.71 7.25
N GLU A 315 4.24 8.71 7.28
CA GLU A 315 3.92 7.42 7.89
C GLU A 315 3.86 7.52 9.42
N LEU A 316 4.74 8.32 10.06
CA LEU A 316 4.61 8.67 11.48
C LEU A 316 3.23 9.27 11.76
N CYS A 317 2.81 10.24 10.94
CA CYS A 317 1.49 10.86 11.08
C CYS A 317 0.35 9.84 10.92
N ARG A 318 0.45 8.89 9.95
CA ARG A 318 -0.56 7.83 9.75
C ARG A 318 -0.70 6.91 10.96
N GLN A 319 0.43 6.45 11.49
CA GLN A 319 0.43 5.53 12.63
C GLN A 319 0.01 6.25 13.91
N ILE A 320 0.57 7.42 14.21
CA ILE A 320 0.20 8.23 15.39
C ILE A 320 -1.30 8.54 15.40
N ALA A 321 -1.88 8.91 14.24
CA ALA A 321 -3.31 9.20 14.12
C ALA A 321 -4.22 8.03 14.55
N GLY A 322 -3.74 6.79 14.45
CA GLY A 322 -4.45 5.58 14.91
C GLY A 322 -4.43 5.37 16.44
N HIS A 323 -3.62 6.13 17.19
CA HIS A 323 -3.39 5.93 18.63
C HIS A 323 -4.07 7.01 19.51
N GLU A 324 -5.12 7.65 19.03
CA GLU A 324 -5.94 8.63 19.78
C GLU A 324 -5.11 9.75 20.45
N PRO A 325 -4.24 10.48 19.71
CA PRO A 325 -3.52 11.60 20.27
C PRO A 325 -4.49 12.73 20.64
N LYS A 326 -4.15 13.53 21.65
CA LYS A 326 -4.91 14.76 21.98
C LYS A 326 -4.89 15.72 20.78
N GLN A 327 -3.74 15.86 20.16
CA GLN A 327 -3.54 16.66 18.94
C GLN A 327 -2.35 16.13 18.15
N LEU A 328 -2.48 16.07 16.85
CA LEU A 328 -1.38 15.78 15.91
C LEU A 328 -1.07 17.04 15.11
N ILE A 329 0.20 17.46 15.14
CA ILE A 329 0.68 18.65 14.44
C ILE A 329 1.66 18.20 13.37
N ILE A 330 1.33 18.48 12.12
CA ILE A 330 2.20 18.30 10.96
C ILE A 330 2.93 19.61 10.71
N PHE A 331 4.26 19.59 10.66
CA PHE A 331 5.08 20.75 10.33
C PHE A 331 6.01 20.41 9.17
N ASP A 332 5.88 21.10 8.05
CA ASP A 332 6.70 20.86 6.86
C ASP A 332 6.95 22.14 6.09
N ILE A 333 8.06 22.21 5.37
CA ILE A 333 8.38 23.31 4.47
C ILE A 333 7.66 23.17 3.13
N TYR A 334 7.35 21.94 2.70
CA TYR A 334 6.76 21.65 1.41
C TYR A 334 5.23 21.43 1.54
N GLU A 335 4.47 22.47 1.13
CA GLU A 335 3.02 22.51 1.35
C GLU A 335 2.26 21.37 0.66
N ASN A 336 2.66 20.98 -0.58
CA ASN A 336 1.89 19.97 -1.33
C ASN A 336 1.87 18.63 -0.61
N ASN A 337 3.02 18.16 -0.14
CA ASN A 337 3.08 16.90 0.58
C ASN A 337 2.38 16.99 1.96
N ALA A 338 2.49 18.14 2.63
CA ALA A 338 1.77 18.39 3.89
C ALA A 338 0.25 18.38 3.66
N TYR A 339 -0.22 18.96 2.57
CA TYR A 339 -1.63 18.96 2.17
C TYR A 339 -2.13 17.56 1.84
N GLU A 340 -1.36 16.76 1.10
CA GLU A 340 -1.74 15.39 0.73
C GLU A 340 -1.99 14.52 1.98
N ILE A 341 -1.06 14.52 2.94
CA ILE A 341 -1.23 13.75 4.17
C ILE A 341 -2.35 14.29 5.05
N GLU A 342 -2.55 15.61 5.09
CA GLU A 342 -3.67 16.22 5.79
C GLU A 342 -5.01 15.72 5.23
N GLN A 343 -5.19 15.76 3.89
CA GLN A 343 -6.42 15.30 3.23
C GLN A 343 -6.65 13.80 3.43
N GLU A 344 -5.59 13.00 3.41
CA GLU A 344 -5.67 11.56 3.70
C GLU A 344 -6.21 11.31 5.12
N LEU A 345 -5.61 11.96 6.13
CA LEU A 345 -5.97 11.79 7.53
C LEU A 345 -7.36 12.35 7.84
N LYS A 346 -7.72 13.52 7.31
CA LYS A 346 -9.06 14.10 7.43
C LYS A 346 -10.13 13.18 6.85
N ARG A 347 -9.86 12.57 5.69
CA ARG A 347 -10.78 11.63 5.04
C ARG A 347 -10.97 10.35 5.86
N LYS A 348 -9.90 9.86 6.51
CA LYS A 348 -9.92 8.62 7.28
C LYS A 348 -10.53 8.78 8.67
N TYR A 349 -10.22 9.86 9.37
CA TYR A 349 -10.57 10.05 10.77
C TYR A 349 -11.63 11.13 11.01
N GLY A 350 -11.84 12.04 10.06
CA GLY A 350 -12.80 13.14 10.16
C GLY A 350 -12.58 14.01 11.40
N SER A 351 -13.64 14.32 12.12
CA SER A 351 -13.61 15.14 13.35
C SER A 351 -13.05 14.40 14.58
N LYS A 352 -12.77 13.09 14.48
CA LYS A 352 -12.19 12.32 15.61
C LYS A 352 -10.73 12.64 15.87
N LEU A 353 -10.00 13.14 14.86
CA LEU A 353 -8.61 13.52 14.97
C LEU A 353 -8.48 15.04 15.01
N ASN A 354 -7.94 15.57 16.11
CA ASN A 354 -7.54 16.98 16.19
C ASN A 354 -6.22 17.16 15.44
N LEU A 355 -6.31 17.48 14.15
CA LEU A 355 -5.19 17.62 13.23
C LEU A 355 -4.92 19.09 12.92
N VAL A 356 -3.68 19.49 13.05
CA VAL A 356 -3.17 20.82 12.67
C VAL A 356 -2.03 20.65 11.67
N THR A 357 -2.10 21.33 10.55
CA THR A 357 -1.04 21.34 9.54
C THR A 357 -0.46 22.74 9.43
N LEU A 358 0.85 22.84 9.60
CA LEU A 358 1.60 24.10 9.63
C LEU A 358 2.70 24.05 8.58
N ILE A 359 2.84 25.13 7.82
CA ILE A 359 3.93 25.31 6.87
C ILE A 359 4.98 26.21 7.50
N GLY A 360 6.24 25.77 7.40
CA GLY A 360 7.39 26.51 7.90
C GLY A 360 8.69 25.73 7.81
N SER A 361 9.80 26.42 7.97
CA SER A 361 11.14 25.84 7.97
C SER A 361 11.62 25.60 9.41
N VAL A 362 12.29 24.48 9.67
CA VAL A 362 12.97 24.21 10.94
C VAL A 362 14.17 25.13 11.15
N ARG A 363 14.60 25.85 10.12
CA ARG A 363 15.67 26.87 10.18
C ARG A 363 15.17 28.17 10.81
N ASP A 364 13.85 28.43 10.76
CA ASP A 364 13.24 29.65 11.27
C ASP A 364 12.98 29.52 12.77
N SER A 365 13.82 30.20 13.57
CA SER A 365 13.75 30.18 15.03
C SER A 365 12.45 30.75 15.57
N ARG A 366 11.92 31.84 14.98
CA ARG A 366 10.66 32.44 15.41
C ARG A 366 9.50 31.51 15.16
N ARG A 367 9.40 31.02 13.92
CA ARG A 367 8.31 30.12 13.54
C ARG A 367 8.29 28.86 14.41
N ILE A 368 9.46 28.27 14.69
CA ILE A 368 9.57 27.11 15.58
C ILE A 368 9.17 27.50 17.01
N ASN A 369 9.68 28.60 17.56
CA ASN A 369 9.32 29.06 18.90
C ASN A 369 7.81 29.27 19.03
N ASP A 370 7.16 29.96 18.07
CA ASP A 370 5.71 30.18 18.04
C ASP A 370 4.91 28.88 18.06
N VAL A 371 5.36 27.87 17.31
CA VAL A 371 4.70 26.55 17.28
C VAL A 371 4.78 25.88 18.64
N PHE A 372 5.97 25.89 19.28
CA PHE A 372 6.16 25.26 20.59
C PHE A 372 5.42 26.02 21.70
N GLU A 373 5.45 27.36 21.68
CA GLU A 373 4.74 28.18 22.64
C GLU A 373 3.22 27.97 22.57
N LYS A 374 2.67 27.98 21.34
CA LYS A 374 1.23 27.87 21.11
C LYS A 374 0.69 26.48 21.40
N TYR A 375 1.38 25.43 20.94
CA TYR A 375 0.83 24.09 20.97
C TYR A 375 1.41 23.20 22.08
N LYS A 376 2.55 23.57 22.67
CA LYS A 376 3.23 22.87 23.77
C LYS A 376 3.28 21.35 23.56
N PRO A 377 3.94 20.85 22.50
CA PRO A 377 3.95 19.43 22.19
C PRO A 377 4.59 18.61 23.32
N ASP A 378 3.92 17.55 23.74
CA ASP A 378 4.46 16.58 24.71
C ASP A 378 5.59 15.75 24.09
N ILE A 379 5.42 15.40 22.80
CA ILE A 379 6.37 14.54 22.06
C ILE A 379 6.64 15.17 20.69
N VAL A 380 7.92 15.15 20.30
CA VAL A 380 8.39 15.59 18.98
C VAL A 380 9.07 14.45 18.26
N TYR A 381 8.62 14.15 17.04
CA TYR A 381 9.32 13.32 16.08
C TYR A 381 9.95 14.20 15.01
N HIS A 382 11.27 14.32 15.03
CA HIS A 382 12.02 15.20 14.14
C HIS A 382 12.52 14.44 12.91
N ALA A 383 11.74 14.49 11.81
CA ALA A 383 12.06 13.84 10.54
C ALA A 383 12.42 14.83 9.41
N ALA A 384 12.42 16.14 9.71
CA ALA A 384 12.78 17.17 8.74
C ALA A 384 14.28 17.10 8.43
N ALA A 385 14.65 16.75 7.20
CA ALA A 385 16.04 16.70 6.76
C ALA A 385 16.18 16.63 5.25
N HIS A 386 17.18 17.26 4.67
CA HIS A 386 17.68 16.93 3.33
C HIS A 386 18.39 15.58 3.36
N LYS A 387 18.25 14.71 2.34
CA LYS A 387 18.79 13.34 2.42
C LYS A 387 19.61 12.87 1.21
N HIS A 388 19.58 13.62 0.09
CA HIS A 388 20.23 13.20 -1.14
C HIS A 388 21.73 13.43 -1.08
N VAL A 389 22.53 12.33 -1.06
CA VAL A 389 23.99 12.39 -0.95
C VAL A 389 24.61 13.30 -2.01
N PRO A 390 24.34 13.09 -3.35
CA PRO A 390 25.00 13.92 -4.36
C PRO A 390 24.72 15.42 -4.21
N LEU A 391 23.48 15.79 -3.85
CA LEU A 391 23.09 17.20 -3.68
C LEU A 391 23.74 17.83 -2.45
N MET A 392 23.98 17.05 -1.43
CA MET A 392 24.61 17.54 -0.20
C MET A 392 26.12 17.65 -0.33
N GLU A 393 26.75 16.84 -1.18
CA GLU A 393 28.17 17.01 -1.54
C GLU A 393 28.40 18.30 -2.33
N THR A 394 27.46 18.68 -3.19
CA THR A 394 27.52 19.93 -3.95
C THR A 394 27.02 21.15 -3.18
N SER A 395 26.35 20.97 -2.05
CA SER A 395 25.75 22.04 -1.24
C SER A 395 25.94 21.77 0.25
N PRO A 396 27.20 21.66 0.75
CA PRO A 396 27.47 21.27 2.13
C PRO A 396 26.95 22.30 3.14
N ASN A 397 27.03 23.59 2.84
CA ASN A 397 26.49 24.65 3.69
C ASN A 397 24.98 24.49 3.93
N GLU A 398 24.19 24.22 2.88
CA GLU A 398 22.75 23.98 3.02
C GLU A 398 22.45 22.72 3.84
N ALA A 399 23.33 21.71 3.75
CA ALA A 399 23.22 20.51 4.58
C ALA A 399 23.37 20.85 6.08
N ILE A 400 24.29 21.70 6.45
CA ILE A 400 24.51 22.15 7.84
C ILE A 400 23.36 23.06 8.29
N LYS A 401 23.01 24.11 7.53
CA LYS A 401 21.90 25.02 7.85
C LYS A 401 20.62 24.28 8.15
N ASN A 402 20.21 23.41 7.23
CA ASN A 402 18.90 22.76 7.35
C ASN A 402 18.90 21.65 8.40
N ASN A 403 19.91 20.75 8.36
CA ASN A 403 19.83 19.56 9.19
C ASN A 403 20.42 19.77 10.57
N VAL A 404 21.62 20.37 10.68
CA VAL A 404 22.29 20.51 11.97
C VAL A 404 21.71 21.69 12.75
N VAL A 405 21.71 22.89 12.17
CA VAL A 405 21.15 24.09 12.81
C VAL A 405 19.64 23.97 12.99
N GLY A 406 18.92 23.41 11.99
CA GLY A 406 17.48 23.16 12.12
C GLY A 406 17.15 22.17 13.24
N THR A 407 17.94 21.10 13.40
CA THR A 407 17.78 20.16 14.53
C THR A 407 18.04 20.86 15.86
N TYR A 408 19.13 21.65 15.94
CA TYR A 408 19.46 22.43 17.14
C TYR A 408 18.31 23.35 17.54
N LYS A 409 17.83 24.20 16.62
CA LYS A 409 16.73 25.16 16.88
C LYS A 409 15.46 24.47 17.34
N THR A 410 15.11 23.34 16.71
CA THR A 410 13.92 22.56 17.08
C THR A 410 14.09 21.92 18.47
N ALA A 411 15.26 21.36 18.76
CA ALA A 411 15.60 20.77 20.06
C ALA A 411 15.66 21.83 21.18
N TYR A 412 16.23 23.00 20.89
CA TYR A 412 16.27 24.14 21.82
C TYR A 412 14.84 24.61 22.17
N ALA A 413 13.95 24.77 21.19
CA ALA A 413 12.56 25.12 21.43
C ALA A 413 11.84 24.02 22.25
N ALA A 414 12.12 22.75 21.98
CA ALA A 414 11.55 21.64 22.76
C ALA A 414 11.97 21.72 24.23
N LEU A 415 13.24 22.00 24.50
CA LEU A 415 13.77 22.17 25.85
C LEU A 415 13.15 23.40 26.53
N LYS A 416 13.16 24.53 25.86
CA LYS A 416 12.62 25.81 26.37
C LYS A 416 11.15 25.71 26.77
N HIS A 417 10.32 25.00 25.99
CA HIS A 417 8.88 24.89 26.22
C HIS A 417 8.46 23.60 26.94
N GLY A 418 9.40 22.85 27.50
CA GLY A 418 9.13 21.72 28.39
C GLY A 418 8.54 20.49 27.69
N THR A 419 8.90 20.25 26.45
CA THR A 419 8.58 19.00 25.76
C THR A 419 9.16 17.81 26.55
N LYS A 420 8.37 16.76 26.72
CA LYS A 420 8.81 15.59 27.50
C LYS A 420 9.79 14.72 26.74
N ARG A 421 9.56 14.54 25.43
CA ARG A 421 10.38 13.64 24.61
C ARG A 421 10.60 14.19 23.22
N PHE A 422 11.85 14.12 22.79
CA PHE A 422 12.29 14.50 21.45
C PHE A 422 13.00 13.32 20.79
N VAL A 423 12.47 12.85 19.66
CA VAL A 423 12.99 11.70 18.90
C VAL A 423 13.53 12.17 17.55
N LEU A 424 14.85 12.12 17.38
CA LEU A 424 15.50 12.41 16.10
C LEU A 424 15.50 11.19 15.20
N ILE A 425 15.04 11.34 13.98
CA ILE A 425 15.19 10.34 12.91
C ILE A 425 16.62 10.43 12.35
N SER A 426 17.42 9.37 12.59
CA SER A 426 18.80 9.27 12.13
C SER A 426 18.97 8.12 11.11
N THR A 427 20.19 7.77 10.77
CA THR A 427 20.53 6.79 9.73
C THR A 427 21.80 6.00 10.09
N ASP A 428 21.93 4.78 9.52
CA ASP A 428 23.15 3.98 9.52
C ASP A 428 24.36 4.73 8.96
N LYS A 429 24.16 5.69 8.07
CA LYS A 429 25.23 6.50 7.44
C LYS A 429 25.90 7.51 8.38
N ALA A 430 25.35 7.71 9.58
CA ALA A 430 26.02 8.47 10.65
C ALA A 430 27.19 7.70 11.30
N VAL A 431 27.31 6.40 11.01
CA VAL A 431 28.38 5.52 11.48
C VAL A 431 29.59 5.64 10.56
N ASN A 432 30.78 6.04 11.08
CA ASN A 432 31.99 6.26 10.31
C ASN A 432 31.69 6.96 8.95
N PRO A 433 31.16 8.18 8.97
CA PRO A 433 30.67 8.81 7.75
C PRO A 433 31.81 9.05 6.74
N THR A 434 31.51 8.81 5.45
CA THR A 434 32.42 9.02 4.33
C THR A 434 31.95 10.13 3.41
N ASN A 435 30.84 10.76 3.75
CA ASN A 435 30.21 11.84 2.99
C ASN A 435 29.56 12.86 3.94
N ILE A 436 29.31 14.07 3.43
CA ILE A 436 28.66 15.16 4.18
C ILE A 436 27.28 14.78 4.70
N MET A 437 26.51 13.98 3.96
CA MET A 437 25.18 13.55 4.41
C MET A 437 25.25 12.71 5.69
N GLY A 438 26.21 11.80 5.79
CA GLY A 438 26.46 11.00 6.99
C GLY A 438 27.03 11.85 8.13
N ALA A 439 28.05 12.67 7.86
CA ALA A 439 28.73 13.51 8.84
C ALA A 439 27.77 14.49 9.54
N ARG A 440 26.91 15.18 8.79
CA ARG A 440 25.88 16.07 9.38
C ARG A 440 24.84 15.31 10.21
N LYS A 441 24.50 14.07 9.87
CA LYS A 441 23.59 13.27 10.72
C LYS A 441 24.27 12.88 12.02
N ARG A 442 25.57 12.61 11.99
CA ARG A 442 26.34 12.43 13.22
C ARG A 442 26.38 13.73 14.06
N LEU A 443 26.55 14.89 13.45
CA LEU A 443 26.42 16.18 14.13
C LEU A 443 25.04 16.37 14.77
N CYS A 444 23.94 15.98 14.07
CA CYS A 444 22.61 16.03 14.66
C CYS A 444 22.47 15.13 15.89
N GLU A 445 23.07 13.93 15.87
CA GLU A 445 23.11 13.05 17.04
C GLU A 445 23.90 13.66 18.20
N MET A 446 25.05 14.29 17.92
CA MET A 446 25.84 14.99 18.93
C MET A 446 25.05 16.17 19.52
N VAL A 447 24.30 16.92 18.70
CA VAL A 447 23.33 17.94 19.18
C VAL A 447 22.37 17.36 20.18
N ILE A 448 21.71 16.23 19.83
CA ILE A 448 20.70 15.58 20.69
C ILE A 448 21.32 15.07 22.00
N GLN A 449 22.51 14.49 21.93
CA GLN A 449 23.25 14.03 23.12
C GLN A 449 23.65 15.20 24.02
N SER A 450 24.10 16.32 23.45
CA SER A 450 24.42 17.55 24.19
C SER A 450 23.17 18.14 24.84
N MET A 451 22.07 18.22 24.13
CA MET A 451 20.80 18.73 24.67
C MET A 451 20.30 17.87 25.85
N ASP A 452 20.43 16.56 25.75
CA ASP A 452 20.05 15.64 26.83
C ASP A 452 20.95 15.84 28.08
N ALA A 453 22.26 15.91 27.90
CA ALA A 453 23.20 16.13 28.96
C ALA A 453 22.95 17.47 29.67
N ILE A 454 22.71 18.54 28.91
CA ILE A 454 22.40 19.90 29.42
C ILE A 454 21.03 19.89 30.14
N SER A 455 20.02 19.25 29.55
CA SER A 455 18.68 19.11 30.17
C SER A 455 18.78 18.44 31.52
N LYS A 456 19.53 17.35 31.64
CA LYS A 456 19.75 16.63 32.91
C LYS A 456 20.57 17.40 33.93
N ALA A 457 21.54 18.15 33.47
CA ALA A 457 22.41 18.99 34.32
C ALA A 457 21.77 20.33 34.72
N GLY A 458 20.68 20.74 34.04
CA GLY A 458 20.11 22.07 34.23
C GLY A 458 20.96 23.23 33.74
N ARG A 459 22.01 22.95 32.91
CA ARG A 459 23.01 23.91 32.45
C ARG A 459 22.64 24.53 31.09
N THR A 460 21.43 25.14 31.04
CA THR A 460 20.97 25.81 29.80
C THR A 460 21.78 27.05 29.42
N ASP A 461 22.58 27.57 30.34
CA ASP A 461 23.56 28.64 30.13
C ASP A 461 24.66 28.30 29.10
N LEU A 462 24.91 27.04 28.85
CA LEU A 462 25.89 26.55 27.88
C LEU A 462 25.38 26.50 26.44
N LEU A 463 24.09 26.72 26.21
CA LEU A 463 23.49 26.61 24.88
C LEU A 463 23.74 27.89 24.07
N PRO A 464 24.42 27.82 22.90
CA PRO A 464 24.62 29.00 22.06
C PRO A 464 23.29 29.47 21.47
N MET A 465 23.07 30.76 21.42
CA MET A 465 21.93 31.38 20.77
C MET A 465 22.17 31.44 19.25
N LEU A 466 21.60 30.48 18.53
CA LEU A 466 21.69 30.43 17.07
C LEU A 466 20.41 31.01 16.45
N HIS A 467 20.32 32.34 16.38
CA HIS A 467 19.23 33.03 15.68
C HIS A 467 19.71 33.44 14.29
N ALA A 468 18.86 33.23 13.27
CA ALA A 468 19.02 33.94 12.02
C ALA A 468 18.46 35.35 12.26
N HIS A 469 19.26 36.36 12.19
CA HIS A 469 18.77 37.72 12.18
C HIS A 469 18.13 38.03 10.82
N VAL A 470 16.80 38.03 10.79
CA VAL A 470 16.06 38.91 9.92
C VAL A 470 15.20 39.73 10.85
N ASP A 471 15.81 40.68 11.59
CA ASP A 471 14.97 41.31 12.52
C ASP A 471 15.38 42.50 13.21
N GLU A 472 15.80 43.38 12.61
CA GLU A 472 15.50 44.75 12.94
C GLU A 472 15.50 45.54 11.63
N MET A 473 14.57 45.19 10.78
CA MET A 473 14.00 46.20 9.88
C MET A 473 13.20 47.18 10.74
N THR A 474 13.89 47.96 11.51
CA THR A 474 13.41 49.29 11.84
C THR A 474 13.20 50.04 10.53
N ASP A 475 12.05 50.59 10.33
CA ASP A 475 11.64 51.45 9.24
C ASP A 475 12.82 52.20 8.59
N GLY A 476 13.12 51.93 7.34
CA GLY A 476 13.70 52.92 6.45
C GLY A 476 15.14 52.79 6.02
N MET A 477 15.79 51.62 5.87
CA MET A 477 17.08 51.55 5.11
C MET A 477 17.17 50.26 4.30
N LEU A 478 16.65 50.29 3.10
CA LEU A 478 17.02 49.44 1.99
C LEU A 478 18.29 50.02 1.35
N GLU A 479 19.46 49.74 1.88
CA GLU A 479 20.76 49.87 1.15
C GLU A 479 21.86 49.16 1.96
N ASN A 480 22.32 48.02 1.41
CA ASN A 480 23.60 47.37 1.77
C ASN A 480 23.75 46.67 3.12
N ASP A 481 22.75 45.95 3.62
CA ASP A 481 22.98 45.05 4.75
C ASP A 481 23.41 43.67 4.27
N PRO A 482 24.50 43.07 4.82
CA PRO A 482 24.86 41.70 4.53
C PRO A 482 23.77 40.79 5.07
N ILE A 483 23.18 40.03 4.15
CA ILE A 483 22.15 39.04 4.40
C ILE A 483 22.65 38.07 5.47
N ASP A 484 21.91 37.95 6.58
CA ASP A 484 22.08 36.93 7.63
C ASP A 484 23.39 36.96 8.47
N GLU A 485 23.63 37.99 9.26
CA GLU A 485 24.52 37.86 10.42
C GLU A 485 23.89 36.93 11.46
N ILE A 486 24.50 35.77 11.70
CA ILE A 486 24.25 35.00 12.91
C ILE A 486 24.96 35.70 14.05
N ALA A 487 24.23 36.40 14.90
CA ALA A 487 24.77 36.82 16.17
C ALA A 487 24.97 35.58 17.04
N VAL A 488 26.20 35.18 17.19
CA VAL A 488 26.61 34.40 18.35
C VAL A 488 26.91 35.46 19.40
N ASP A 489 25.92 35.79 20.22
CA ASP A 489 26.15 36.65 21.36
C ASP A 489 27.19 35.97 22.24
N ASN A 490 28.33 36.70 22.40
CA ASN A 490 29.37 36.29 23.31
C ASN A 490 28.77 36.10 24.70
N ILE A 491 29.17 35.02 25.35
CA ILE A 491 28.72 34.50 26.64
C ILE A 491 28.91 35.48 27.81
N GLU A 492 29.25 36.76 27.58
CA GLU A 492 29.59 37.68 28.66
C GLU A 492 28.44 38.49 29.29
N SER A 493 27.23 38.44 28.83
CA SER A 493 26.13 39.15 29.50
C SER A 493 24.71 38.72 29.06
N SER A 494 24.41 37.47 29.02
CA SER A 494 23.02 37.07 28.84
C SER A 494 22.35 36.89 30.20
N GLU A 495 21.22 37.55 30.40
CA GLU A 495 20.24 37.13 31.39
C GLU A 495 19.95 35.65 31.12
N ALA A 496 20.49 34.79 32.00
CA ALA A 496 20.20 33.37 31.98
C ALA A 496 18.70 33.22 31.80
N VAL A 497 18.26 32.69 30.69
CA VAL A 497 16.84 32.36 30.48
C VAL A 497 16.49 31.43 31.60
N LYS A 498 15.92 31.97 32.69
CA LYS A 498 15.34 31.20 33.76
C LYS A 498 14.24 30.41 33.12
N ILE A 499 14.51 29.14 32.80
CA ILE A 499 13.45 28.17 32.60
C ILE A 499 12.71 28.19 33.93
N GLU A 500 11.57 28.85 33.99
CA GLU A 500 10.71 28.70 35.15
C GLU A 500 10.51 27.20 35.31
N SER A 501 11.15 26.64 36.30
CA SER A 501 10.89 25.31 36.78
C SER A 501 9.44 25.33 37.26
N VAL A 502 8.53 25.04 36.34
CA VAL A 502 7.17 24.70 36.69
C VAL A 502 7.30 23.54 37.67
N GLY A 503 7.06 23.87 38.94
CA GLY A 503 7.34 23.03 40.09
C GLY A 503 6.68 21.66 39.98
N ASN A 504 7.43 20.72 39.46
CA ASN A 504 7.13 19.31 39.63
C ASN A 504 8.45 18.63 40.08
N LYS A 505 8.49 18.21 41.33
CA LYS A 505 9.61 17.52 41.98
C LYS A 505 9.86 16.11 41.44
N ASP A 506 9.18 15.70 40.37
CA ASP A 506 9.40 14.41 39.71
C ASP A 506 10.34 14.64 38.53
N ARG A 507 11.59 14.20 38.68
CA ARG A 507 12.63 13.91 37.65
C ARG A 507 12.14 14.22 36.25
N ASN A 508 12.64 15.28 35.57
CA ASN A 508 12.76 15.08 34.13
C ASN A 508 12.67 16.37 33.35
N GLY A 509 13.82 16.85 32.98
CA GLY A 509 14.00 17.67 31.79
C GLY A 509 13.54 16.92 30.53
N THR A 510 13.58 17.55 29.39
CA THR A 510 13.28 16.93 28.08
C THR A 510 14.24 15.77 27.84
N GLN A 511 13.69 14.61 27.47
CA GLN A 511 14.47 13.43 27.07
C GLN A 511 14.74 13.50 25.57
N PHE A 512 16.01 13.54 25.18
CA PHE A 512 16.43 13.59 23.79
C PHE A 512 17.02 12.25 23.38
N VAL A 513 16.53 11.68 22.27
CA VAL A 513 17.01 10.39 21.73
C VAL A 513 17.08 10.43 20.22
N ALA A 514 17.90 9.56 19.64
CA ALA A 514 18.00 9.36 18.22
C ALA A 514 17.69 7.91 17.85
N VAL A 515 17.11 7.68 16.66
CA VAL A 515 16.85 6.35 16.14
C VAL A 515 17.52 6.18 14.78
N ARG A 516 18.48 5.26 14.68
CA ARG A 516 19.19 4.90 13.46
C ARG A 516 18.52 3.72 12.76
N PHE A 517 18.33 3.85 11.46
CA PHE A 517 17.96 2.74 10.58
C PHE A 517 18.54 2.95 9.19
N GLY A 518 18.60 1.87 8.40
CA GLY A 518 19.15 1.87 7.05
C GLY A 518 18.17 2.39 6.00
N ASN A 519 18.25 1.84 4.78
CA ASN A 519 17.40 2.32 3.70
C ASN A 519 15.96 1.81 3.88
N VAL A 520 15.01 2.64 3.47
CA VAL A 520 13.59 2.26 3.43
C VAL A 520 13.11 2.13 2.00
N LEU A 521 12.31 1.09 1.75
CA LEU A 521 11.79 0.78 0.42
C LEU A 521 10.78 1.82 -0.04
N GLY A 522 10.87 2.21 -1.31
CA GLY A 522 9.88 3.07 -1.95
C GLY A 522 9.89 4.53 -1.49
N SER A 523 10.88 4.96 -0.68
CA SER A 523 10.99 6.38 -0.28
C SER A 523 11.32 7.29 -1.48
N ASN A 524 10.81 8.53 -1.45
CA ASN A 524 11.02 9.51 -2.51
C ASN A 524 12.50 9.67 -2.86
N GLY A 525 12.84 9.58 -4.16
CA GLY A 525 14.20 9.68 -4.67
C GLY A 525 15.13 8.52 -4.31
N SER A 526 14.60 7.39 -3.81
CA SER A 526 15.38 6.17 -3.56
C SER A 526 15.56 5.33 -4.84
N VAL A 527 16.37 4.27 -4.73
CA VAL A 527 16.77 3.42 -5.85
C VAL A 527 15.59 2.75 -6.57
N ILE A 528 14.55 2.32 -5.84
CA ILE A 528 13.39 1.61 -6.43
C ILE A 528 12.56 2.53 -7.35
N PRO A 529 12.11 3.73 -6.95
CA PRO A 529 11.47 4.67 -7.86
C PRO A 529 12.32 5.05 -9.06
N LEU A 530 13.65 5.17 -8.88
CA LEU A 530 14.56 5.45 -9.98
C LEU A 530 14.57 4.31 -10.98
N PHE A 531 14.76 3.06 -10.54
CA PHE A 531 14.77 1.88 -11.40
C PHE A 531 13.45 1.71 -12.14
N LYS A 532 12.30 1.92 -11.47
CA LYS A 532 10.99 1.87 -12.12
C LYS A 532 10.89 2.86 -13.27
N LYS A 533 11.29 4.12 -13.06
CA LYS A 533 11.30 5.15 -14.12
C LYS A 533 12.24 4.78 -15.28
N GLN A 534 13.41 4.20 -14.98
CA GLN A 534 14.34 3.75 -16.02
C GLN A 534 13.79 2.59 -16.82
N ILE A 535 13.12 1.63 -16.17
CA ILE A 535 12.46 0.50 -16.85
C ILE A 535 11.31 1.00 -17.72
N GLU A 536 10.46 1.88 -17.20
CA GLU A 536 9.35 2.51 -17.93
C GLU A 536 9.84 3.29 -19.18
N ALA A 537 11.04 3.88 -19.09
CA ALA A 537 11.69 4.58 -20.22
C ALA A 537 12.41 3.64 -21.21
N GLY A 538 12.38 2.30 -21.00
CA GLY A 538 13.06 1.32 -21.86
C GLY A 538 14.53 1.05 -21.48
N GLY A 539 15.00 1.54 -20.35
CA GLY A 539 16.35 1.34 -19.84
C GLY A 539 17.36 2.40 -20.30
N PRO A 540 18.67 2.21 -20.05
CA PRO A 540 19.22 1.17 -19.16
C PRO A 540 18.94 1.44 -17.68
N VAL A 541 18.95 0.38 -16.85
CA VAL A 541 18.95 0.51 -15.39
C VAL A 541 20.39 0.73 -14.92
N THR A 542 20.63 1.79 -14.13
CA THR A 542 21.96 2.16 -13.67
C THR A 542 22.21 1.71 -12.23
N VAL A 543 23.21 0.86 -12.03
CA VAL A 543 23.69 0.39 -10.72
C VAL A 543 25.11 0.92 -10.49
N THR A 544 25.43 1.39 -9.30
CA THR A 544 26.76 1.99 -9.05
C THR A 544 27.87 0.96 -8.99
N HIS A 545 27.62 -0.25 -8.45
CA HIS A 545 28.60 -1.33 -8.42
C HIS A 545 27.88 -2.70 -8.34
N PRO A 546 28.39 -3.76 -9.00
CA PRO A 546 27.73 -5.08 -8.99
C PRO A 546 27.62 -5.70 -7.59
N ASP A 547 28.58 -5.43 -6.70
CA ASP A 547 28.62 -5.99 -5.36
C ASP A 547 28.08 -5.06 -4.27
N ILE A 548 27.49 -3.92 -4.64
CA ILE A 548 26.95 -3.00 -3.67
C ILE A 548 25.80 -3.62 -2.90
N ILE A 549 25.85 -3.53 -1.59
CA ILE A 549 24.87 -4.11 -0.67
C ILE A 549 24.24 -3.01 0.17
N ARG A 550 22.93 -3.11 0.39
CA ARG A 550 22.19 -2.23 1.30
C ARG A 550 21.23 -3.04 2.14
N TYR A 551 20.96 -2.54 3.34
CA TYR A 551 19.89 -3.05 4.17
C TYR A 551 18.59 -2.33 3.85
N PHE A 552 17.48 -3.06 3.80
CA PHE A 552 16.17 -2.49 3.50
C PHE A 552 15.12 -2.91 4.53
N MET A 553 14.23 -1.96 4.80
CA MET A 553 13.03 -2.15 5.60
C MET A 553 11.87 -1.44 4.91
N THR A 554 10.64 -1.87 5.13
CA THR A 554 9.49 -1.08 4.65
C THR A 554 9.32 0.16 5.51
N ILE A 555 8.73 1.22 4.96
CA ILE A 555 8.49 2.46 5.71
C ILE A 555 7.57 2.21 6.92
N PRO A 556 6.46 1.47 6.82
CA PRO A 556 5.62 1.16 7.98
C PRO A 556 6.36 0.40 9.09
N GLU A 557 7.22 -0.58 8.74
CA GLU A 557 8.03 -1.32 9.71
C GLU A 557 8.99 -0.40 10.45
N ALA A 558 9.75 0.42 9.70
CA ALA A 558 10.70 1.35 10.30
C ALA A 558 10.01 2.32 11.27
N VAL A 559 8.86 2.86 10.87
CA VAL A 559 8.09 3.79 11.71
C VAL A 559 7.51 3.12 12.94
N SER A 560 6.98 1.89 12.83
CA SER A 560 6.51 1.15 14.01
C SER A 560 7.60 0.93 15.04
N LEU A 561 8.82 0.56 14.58
CA LEU A 561 9.98 0.41 15.47
C LEU A 561 10.46 1.75 16.05
N VAL A 562 10.40 2.85 15.28
CA VAL A 562 10.71 4.20 15.78
C VAL A 562 9.75 4.60 16.89
N LEU A 563 8.45 4.35 16.71
CA LEU A 563 7.45 4.63 17.75
C LEU A 563 7.71 3.82 19.01
N GLN A 564 8.06 2.53 18.86
CA GLN A 564 8.39 1.68 20.00
C GLN A 564 9.72 2.07 20.66
N ALA A 565 10.76 2.39 19.90
CA ALA A 565 12.02 2.93 20.44
C ALA A 565 11.76 4.20 21.27
N GLY A 566 10.82 5.04 20.80
CA GLY A 566 10.35 6.20 21.55
C GLY A 566 9.76 5.83 22.92
N THR A 567 9.15 4.66 23.11
CA THR A 567 8.63 4.26 24.43
C THR A 567 9.75 3.89 25.42
N TYR A 568 10.88 3.37 24.91
CA TYR A 568 12.03 2.92 25.72
C TYR A 568 13.00 4.06 26.09
N ALA A 569 12.78 5.26 25.61
CA ALA A 569 13.71 6.38 25.81
C ALA A 569 13.82 6.83 27.27
N TRP A 570 15.05 6.96 27.74
CA TRP A 570 15.42 7.53 29.04
C TRP A 570 16.22 8.84 28.89
N GLY A 571 16.71 9.12 27.68
CA GLY A 571 17.46 10.30 27.29
C GLY A 571 18.96 10.02 27.08
N GLY A 572 19.46 10.50 25.95
CA GLY A 572 20.84 10.36 25.49
C GLY A 572 21.09 9.11 24.64
N GLU A 573 20.13 8.19 24.53
CA GLU A 573 20.31 6.96 23.76
C GLU A 573 20.29 7.20 22.25
N ILE A 574 21.08 6.36 21.57
CA ILE A 574 20.99 6.16 20.13
C ILE A 574 20.44 4.76 19.91
N PHE A 575 19.16 4.66 19.58
CA PHE A 575 18.56 3.39 19.20
C PHE A 575 18.96 2.98 17.79
N VAL A 576 19.21 1.69 17.59
CA VAL A 576 19.59 1.10 16.31
C VAL A 576 18.62 -0.01 15.97
N LEU A 577 17.95 0.13 14.82
CA LEU A 577 17.00 -0.87 14.37
C LEU A 577 17.72 -1.99 13.60
N ASP A 578 17.35 -3.24 13.89
CA ASP A 578 17.86 -4.36 13.10
C ASP A 578 17.19 -4.38 11.72
N MET A 579 18.03 -4.22 10.71
CA MET A 579 17.61 -4.14 9.31
C MET A 579 17.45 -5.52 8.63
N GLY A 580 17.71 -6.61 9.35
CA GLY A 580 17.66 -7.97 8.82
C GLY A 580 18.75 -8.27 7.80
N ALA A 581 18.44 -9.09 6.80
CA ALA A 581 19.41 -9.53 5.81
C ALA A 581 19.78 -8.44 4.79
N PRO A 582 21.06 -8.37 4.38
CA PRO A 582 21.51 -7.44 3.35
C PRO A 582 21.00 -7.85 1.95
N VAL A 583 20.79 -6.87 1.09
CA VAL A 583 20.29 -7.05 -0.27
C VAL A 583 21.27 -6.45 -1.27
N LYS A 584 21.71 -7.24 -2.26
CA LYS A 584 22.49 -6.76 -3.41
C LYS A 584 21.61 -5.89 -4.31
N ILE A 585 22.08 -4.69 -4.65
CA ILE A 585 21.33 -3.75 -5.50
C ILE A 585 21.21 -4.28 -6.95
N ASP A 586 22.22 -5.00 -7.46
CA ASP A 586 22.11 -5.67 -8.75
C ASP A 586 20.97 -6.71 -8.76
N THR A 587 20.85 -7.54 -7.73
CA THR A 587 19.76 -8.50 -7.60
C THR A 587 18.40 -7.79 -7.53
N LEU A 588 18.32 -6.66 -6.82
CA LEU A 588 17.12 -5.84 -6.74
C LEU A 588 16.72 -5.28 -8.12
N ALA A 589 17.70 -4.78 -8.89
CA ALA A 589 17.49 -4.28 -10.25
C ALA A 589 16.95 -5.38 -11.17
N ARG A 590 17.60 -6.54 -11.18
CA ARG A 590 17.16 -7.72 -11.98
C ARG A 590 15.75 -8.15 -11.62
N ASN A 591 15.44 -8.22 -10.33
CA ASN A 591 14.10 -8.56 -9.87
C ASN A 591 13.04 -7.53 -10.29
N LEU A 592 13.35 -6.23 -10.25
CA LEU A 592 12.44 -5.19 -10.72
C LEU A 592 12.18 -5.27 -12.23
N ILE A 593 13.21 -5.52 -13.03
CA ILE A 593 13.08 -5.71 -14.48
C ILE A 593 12.17 -6.90 -14.77
N ARG A 594 12.37 -8.04 -14.08
CA ARG A 594 11.53 -9.24 -14.23
C ARG A 594 10.08 -9.00 -13.78
N LEU A 595 9.88 -8.33 -12.65
CA LEU A 595 8.54 -7.96 -12.16
C LEU A 595 7.78 -7.08 -13.13
N SER A 596 8.50 -6.28 -13.94
CA SER A 596 7.93 -5.44 -15.00
C SER A 596 7.67 -6.20 -16.31
N GLY A 597 7.92 -7.52 -16.35
CA GLY A 597 7.69 -8.37 -17.53
C GLY A 597 8.83 -8.37 -18.55
N TYR A 598 10.00 -7.82 -18.20
CA TYR A 598 11.16 -7.76 -19.08
C TYR A 598 12.27 -8.72 -18.67
N LYS A 599 13.14 -9.08 -19.61
CA LYS A 599 14.33 -9.92 -19.35
C LYS A 599 15.55 -9.01 -19.10
N PRO A 600 16.22 -9.13 -17.92
CA PRO A 600 17.46 -8.42 -17.65
C PRO A 600 18.53 -8.73 -18.69
N ASP A 601 19.29 -7.72 -19.08
CA ASP A 601 20.37 -7.75 -20.06
C ASP A 601 19.96 -8.11 -21.52
N VAL A 602 18.68 -8.46 -21.73
CA VAL A 602 18.10 -8.73 -23.07
C VAL A 602 17.21 -7.57 -23.48
N ASP A 603 16.10 -7.35 -22.76
CA ASP A 603 15.14 -6.28 -23.06
C ASP A 603 15.56 -4.97 -22.39
N ILE A 604 16.05 -5.05 -21.15
CA ILE A 604 16.55 -3.92 -20.35
C ILE A 604 17.96 -4.21 -19.89
N LYS A 605 18.91 -3.40 -20.36
CA LYS A 605 20.32 -3.49 -19.95
C LYS A 605 20.55 -2.95 -18.54
N ILE A 606 21.47 -3.57 -17.79
CA ILE A 606 22.01 -3.04 -16.55
C ILE A 606 23.39 -2.47 -16.83
N VAL A 607 23.60 -1.21 -16.44
CA VAL A 607 24.86 -0.50 -16.64
C VAL A 607 25.45 -0.12 -15.28
N TYR A 608 26.74 -0.37 -15.09
CA TYR A 608 27.45 -0.05 -13.87
C TYR A 608 28.18 1.30 -14.06
N SER A 609 27.77 2.30 -13.23
CA SER A 609 28.28 3.68 -13.37
C SER A 609 29.53 3.97 -12.54
N GLY A 610 30.01 3.04 -11.72
CA GLY A 610 31.01 3.26 -10.69
C GLY A 610 30.42 3.84 -9.40
N LEU A 611 31.11 3.64 -8.27
CA LEU A 611 30.71 4.22 -6.99
C LEU A 611 30.78 5.75 -7.06
N ARG A 612 29.80 6.41 -6.46
CA ARG A 612 29.78 7.87 -6.34
C ARG A 612 30.78 8.31 -5.27
N PRO A 613 31.28 9.57 -5.33
CA PRO A 613 32.08 10.12 -4.25
C PRO A 613 31.38 9.94 -2.89
N GLY A 614 32.11 9.41 -1.89
CA GLY A 614 31.57 9.14 -0.57
C GLY A 614 30.59 7.98 -0.45
N GLU A 615 30.31 7.21 -1.53
CA GLU A 615 29.44 6.03 -1.47
C GLU A 615 30.20 4.79 -0.98
N LYS A 616 29.73 4.17 0.11
CA LYS A 616 30.28 2.92 0.63
C LYS A 616 29.80 1.73 -0.17
N LEU A 617 30.65 0.73 -0.38
CA LEU A 617 30.25 -0.56 -0.96
C LEU A 617 29.33 -1.33 -0.01
N PHE A 618 29.61 -1.28 1.28
CA PHE A 618 28.84 -1.89 2.37
C PHE A 618 28.53 -0.83 3.43
N GLU A 619 27.31 -0.82 3.98
CA GLU A 619 26.93 0.04 5.10
C GLU A 619 27.13 -0.70 6.43
N GLU A 620 27.68 0.00 7.41
CA GLU A 620 27.90 -0.51 8.75
C GLU A 620 26.63 -0.32 9.61
N LYS A 621 26.27 -1.31 10.43
CA LYS A 621 25.11 -1.20 11.34
C LYS A 621 25.43 -0.30 12.53
N LEU A 622 26.64 -0.48 13.12
CA LEU A 622 27.14 0.24 14.29
C LEU A 622 28.63 0.44 14.20
N MET A 623 29.14 1.44 14.91
CA MET A 623 30.58 1.57 15.19
C MET A 623 31.01 0.49 16.17
N ALA A 624 32.19 -0.09 15.96
CA ALA A 624 32.74 -1.13 16.83
C ALA A 624 32.87 -0.65 18.30
N GLU A 625 33.13 0.65 18.49
CA GLU A 625 33.32 1.26 19.81
C GLU A 625 31.97 1.54 20.52
N GLU A 626 30.87 1.62 19.82
CA GLU A 626 29.57 1.97 20.42
C GLU A 626 28.97 0.83 21.29
N GLY A 627 29.36 -0.41 21.08
CA GLY A 627 28.76 -1.56 21.77
C GLY A 627 27.23 -1.61 21.62
N MET A 628 26.61 -2.75 21.86
CA MET A 628 25.16 -2.89 21.81
C MET A 628 24.58 -3.40 23.11
N MET A 629 23.49 -2.78 23.56
CA MET A 629 22.63 -3.31 24.61
C MET A 629 21.29 -3.74 23.98
N LYS A 630 20.75 -4.86 24.44
CA LYS A 630 19.45 -5.35 23.99
C LYS A 630 18.32 -4.57 24.71
N THR A 631 17.21 -4.39 24.04
CA THR A 631 15.94 -3.97 24.63
C THR A 631 14.99 -5.16 24.73
N ASP A 632 13.78 -4.95 25.23
CA ASP A 632 12.73 -5.98 25.27
C ASP A 632 12.24 -6.36 23.84
N ASN A 633 12.52 -5.55 22.84
CA ASN A 633 12.29 -5.88 21.44
C ASN A 633 13.62 -6.28 20.77
N GLU A 634 13.68 -7.52 20.25
CA GLU A 634 14.88 -8.07 19.59
C GLU A 634 15.36 -7.27 18.37
N LEU A 635 14.50 -6.45 17.79
CA LEU A 635 14.80 -5.62 16.62
C LEU A 635 15.25 -4.20 16.98
N ILE A 636 15.28 -3.85 18.29
CA ILE A 636 15.68 -2.53 18.76
C ILE A 636 16.86 -2.71 19.72
N HIS A 637 17.98 -2.14 19.37
CA HIS A 637 19.17 -2.13 20.19
C HIS A 637 19.51 -0.71 20.62
N ILE A 638 20.25 -0.57 21.74
CA ILE A 638 20.79 0.71 22.21
C ILE A 638 22.28 0.72 21.96
N GLY A 639 22.77 1.65 21.17
CA GLY A 639 24.19 1.95 21.02
C GLY A 639 24.69 2.75 22.23
N LYS A 640 25.84 2.42 22.77
CA LYS A 640 26.51 3.26 23.78
C LYS A 640 27.02 4.53 23.11
N PRO A 641 26.68 5.71 23.63
CA PRO A 641 27.17 6.95 23.06
C PRO A 641 28.72 7.02 23.13
N ILE A 642 29.36 7.44 22.04
CA ILE A 642 30.79 7.78 22.07
C ILE A 642 30.93 9.05 22.88
N PRO A 643 31.77 9.05 23.95
CA PRO A 643 31.99 10.24 24.74
C PRO A 643 32.64 11.36 23.89
N PHE A 644 32.16 12.56 24.04
CA PHE A 644 32.78 13.78 23.47
C PHE A 644 32.59 14.95 24.44
N ASP A 645 33.43 15.95 24.29
CA ASP A 645 33.34 17.18 25.09
C ASP A 645 32.17 18.02 24.58
N THR A 646 31.15 18.15 25.41
CA THR A 646 29.90 18.86 25.08
C THR A 646 30.14 20.37 24.93
N GLU A 647 30.94 20.99 25.79
CA GLU A 647 31.20 22.45 25.74
C GLU A 647 32.01 22.78 24.49
N MET A 648 33.09 22.02 24.25
CA MET A 648 33.87 22.18 23.02
C MET A 648 33.01 22.00 21.76
N PHE A 649 32.16 20.97 21.74
CA PHE A 649 31.28 20.70 20.59
C PHE A 649 30.30 21.86 20.36
N LEU A 650 29.68 22.39 21.40
CA LEU A 650 28.75 23.53 21.27
C LEU A 650 29.41 24.78 20.73
N GLY A 651 30.67 25.04 21.13
CA GLY A 651 31.50 26.11 20.53
C GLY A 651 31.73 25.90 19.04
N GLN A 652 32.15 24.68 18.65
CA GLN A 652 32.31 24.30 17.24
C GLN A 652 30.99 24.38 16.45
N LEU A 653 29.89 24.05 17.08
CA LEU A 653 28.53 24.13 16.45
C LEU A 653 28.18 25.60 16.11
N GLY A 654 28.52 26.55 17.01
CA GLY A 654 28.36 27.98 16.75
C GLY A 654 29.19 28.46 15.56
N GLU A 655 30.47 28.02 15.48
CA GLU A 655 31.34 28.32 14.33
C GLU A 655 30.82 27.72 13.02
N LEU A 656 30.40 26.43 13.05
CA LEU A 656 29.80 25.75 11.91
C LEU A 656 28.52 26.45 11.42
N ALA A 657 27.69 26.89 12.35
CA ALA A 657 26.46 27.62 12.01
C ALA A 657 26.82 28.92 11.27
N ARG A 658 27.71 29.74 11.84
CA ARG A 658 28.17 31.01 11.22
C ARG A 658 28.76 30.76 9.83
N ALA A 659 29.71 29.83 9.72
CA ALA A 659 30.36 29.48 8.45
C ALA A 659 29.34 29.03 7.39
N SER A 660 28.34 28.21 7.81
CA SER A 660 27.33 27.73 6.89
C SER A 660 26.47 28.86 6.32
N TYR A 661 26.07 29.84 7.12
CA TYR A 661 25.28 30.98 6.64
C TYR A 661 26.11 31.93 5.76
N ASN A 662 27.40 32.03 5.99
CA ASN A 662 28.33 32.79 5.15
C ASN A 662 28.74 32.04 3.87
N ASN A 663 28.23 30.84 3.66
CA ASN A 663 28.59 29.96 2.55
C ASN A 663 30.11 29.72 2.44
N ASP A 664 30.76 29.49 3.59
CA ASP A 664 32.20 29.28 3.68
C ASP A 664 32.64 28.05 2.87
N GLU A 665 33.72 28.19 2.09
CA GLU A 665 34.26 27.11 1.26
C GLU A 665 34.90 26.02 2.10
N ASN A 666 35.38 26.32 3.31
CA ASN A 666 36.08 25.41 4.21
C ASN A 666 35.12 24.64 5.12
N ILE A 667 33.80 24.71 4.88
CA ILE A 667 32.79 24.08 5.74
C ILE A 667 33.01 22.57 5.92
N VAL A 668 33.54 21.87 4.92
CA VAL A 668 33.84 20.43 4.97
C VAL A 668 34.95 20.13 5.96
N GLU A 669 36.03 20.91 5.96
CA GLU A 669 37.13 20.78 6.91
C GLU A 669 36.68 21.06 8.35
N MET A 670 35.80 22.04 8.53
CA MET A 670 35.20 22.33 9.85
C MET A 670 34.34 21.17 10.35
N VAL A 671 33.58 20.52 9.46
CA VAL A 671 32.81 19.29 9.77
C VAL A 671 33.77 18.16 10.15
N GLU A 672 34.90 17.99 9.46
CA GLU A 672 35.89 16.96 9.78
C GLU A 672 36.49 17.15 11.17
N LYS A 673 36.80 18.40 11.55
CA LYS A 673 37.26 18.72 12.91
C LYS A 673 36.22 18.41 13.99
N SER A 674 34.93 18.65 13.70
CA SER A 674 33.83 18.45 14.66
C SER A 674 33.38 17.00 14.75
N VAL A 675 33.65 16.18 13.73
CA VAL A 675 33.26 14.74 13.65
C VAL A 675 34.53 13.92 13.39
N PRO A 676 35.29 13.52 14.41
CA PRO A 676 36.57 12.81 14.24
C PRO A 676 36.46 11.48 13.47
N THR A 677 35.25 10.89 13.40
CA THR A 677 34.99 9.67 12.65
C THR A 677 34.65 9.91 11.18
N PHE A 678 34.57 11.17 10.75
CA PHE A 678 34.33 11.53 9.36
C PHE A 678 35.63 11.43 8.56
N SER A 679 35.61 10.65 7.49
CA SER A 679 36.75 10.52 6.57
C SER A 679 36.22 10.69 5.14
N PRO A 680 36.31 11.91 4.56
CA PRO A 680 35.88 12.14 3.18
C PRO A 680 36.70 11.28 2.22
N VAL A 681 36.04 10.58 1.31
CA VAL A 681 36.72 9.74 0.30
C VAL A 681 37.33 10.65 -0.77
N GLY A 682 38.59 11.01 -0.58
CA GLY A 682 39.36 11.83 -1.51
C GLY A 682 40.88 11.83 -1.21
N ASP A 683 41.29 11.59 0.02
CA ASP A 683 42.65 11.90 0.46
C ASP A 683 43.47 10.79 1.14
N LYS A 684 43.16 9.50 0.98
CA LYS A 684 44.16 8.44 1.29
C LYS A 684 44.02 7.25 0.36
N PRO A 685 45.07 6.85 -0.39
CA PRO A 685 45.11 5.58 -1.06
C PRO A 685 45.24 4.49 0.01
N THR A 686 44.17 3.79 0.33
CA THR A 686 44.25 2.48 1.00
C THR A 686 45.03 1.57 0.06
N GLY A 687 46.17 1.11 0.51
CA GLY A 687 47.11 0.27 -0.24
C GLY A 687 46.44 -0.98 -0.83
N ASN A 688 46.92 -1.32 -2.03
CA ASN A 688 46.73 -2.52 -2.80
C ASN A 688 45.29 -2.80 -3.30
N GLU A 689 45.03 -2.31 -4.55
CA GLU A 689 44.76 -3.26 -5.62
C GLU A 689 44.81 -2.54 -6.98
N LYS A 690 45.70 -3.06 -7.82
CA LYS A 690 45.85 -2.72 -9.24
C LYS A 690 44.57 -3.17 -9.99
N TYR A 691 43.76 -2.20 -10.39
CA TYR A 691 42.84 -2.42 -11.51
C TYR A 691 43.13 -1.40 -12.60
N GLY A 692 43.39 -1.95 -13.80
CA GLY A 692 43.80 -1.23 -14.97
C GLY A 692 42.79 -0.17 -15.42
N ARG A 693 43.30 1.02 -15.69
CA ARG A 693 42.63 2.06 -16.46
C ARG A 693 42.39 1.52 -17.87
N ASN A 694 41.16 1.37 -18.25
CA ASN A 694 40.76 1.38 -19.66
C ASN A 694 40.05 2.72 -19.92
N ASP A 695 40.80 3.60 -20.58
CA ASP A 695 40.31 4.84 -21.13
C ASP A 695 39.23 4.53 -22.18
N VAL A 696 37.99 4.90 -21.89
CA VAL A 696 36.97 5.04 -22.93
C VAL A 696 36.64 6.51 -23.06
N ALA A 697 37.22 7.12 -24.07
CA ALA A 697 36.90 8.47 -24.50
C ALA A 697 35.40 8.57 -24.88
N VAL A 698 34.69 9.48 -24.22
CA VAL A 698 33.35 9.88 -24.61
C VAL A 698 33.49 10.83 -25.81
N SER A 699 33.26 10.35 -27.02
CA SER A 699 33.06 11.18 -28.18
C SER A 699 31.65 11.76 -28.14
N ALA A 700 31.56 13.07 -28.01
CA ALA A 700 30.34 13.83 -28.29
C ALA A 700 29.98 13.68 -29.76
N ALA A 701 28.79 13.22 -30.04
CA ALA A 701 28.17 13.33 -31.39
C ALA A 701 26.81 14.01 -31.28
N LYS A 702 26.64 14.96 -32.14
CA LYS A 702 25.62 15.96 -32.41
C LYS A 702 24.16 15.46 -32.33
#